data_eeadad1415d4590c369153037dec9a1f
#
_entry.id   eeadad1415d4590c369153037dec9a1f
#
_cell.length_a   1.000
_cell.length_b   1.000
_cell.length_c   1.000
_cell.angle_alpha   90.00
_cell.angle_beta   90.00
_cell.angle_gamma   90.00
#
_symmetry.space_group_name_H-M   'P 1'
#
loop_
_entity.id
_entity.type
_entity.pdbx_description
1 polymer ?
#
loop_
_entity_poly.entity_id
_entity_poly.type
_entity_poly.pdbx_seq_one_letter_code
_entity_poly.pdbx_strand_id
1 'polypeptide(L)'
;MNAIEELEQLNEIKQYKQNNKLVAIVKTESFYHLALSNISYAEKAISEYASYSEIVKTEEVVMFYYALCLELTGDIAKAIDVYQKLNWKSNPVIAEEYMMACVFSGDYNSVISSYNDLTEVNKTVALCSLYLFSLSKNNDSSFKIKIKELIEAHNDRLSDLVEIAKYNSEGNIIQKLLIPAINRTLNEKSLNELSIIQLNELIIFMSRNRQIELIEKIITNIIDLSVLNLVTLNEIYKVFFEVANREYSNPQNDFIKPNDFESVDKMSSMLLDHNVGKKYFLQIKVMCSIAQQLPFSTLKYSQELFEITRDAETAHKVVLSLINCKETSDEKYSKYIEAIKDSNNPNVCLAIANAKIICGNETEAEYYLYKSLYLLNGNDDYNILRDYFSICVGYFQGLHDDKPLDTIKGKCVLFLENIDNSKVIEVILDSEPEFSDEFNKSMDVEHIPLSSPDYAKLYSCGPRQIVKFHNKKYRIVSIMSRMQYGYRYIFRKLQENPGEFKGTAWVISADNPEEMIDKMKSIMDNTDHINSLLSLYHLEQNDIGLPIDSLSSGDYNKYIHSLKYLLYGNNQALYAGQVMYNSTYKKYVPDISTIALLATLGSLDIIDEIKKDIVIPQSYLDFVKIHYLQSKQDANANVTTLSFVDGKPTMYEFDKSISEIWELMYDFCFSCEKETVSNQERIACNVDGNLSLEKLLVGFKLSMVHLDAIALTRKQNAAFVCDDLFFRKISTIMKIANVNIASLAYSASKWDFLLNLSKTNYIYVPIRARDNNMMKELIHNLMNGEKKKLYYGSLINMMQKAWLNIIKTLQNNE
;
A
#
# COMPACT_ATOMS: atom_id res chain seq x y z
N MET A 1 9.82 35.66 25.23
CA MET A 1 8.77 36.08 26.21
C MET A 1 9.42 36.70 27.43
N ASN A 2 10.25 35.99 28.22
CA ASN A 2 10.83 36.55 29.46
C ASN A 2 11.59 37.87 29.29
N ALA A 3 12.37 38.03 28.21
CA ALA A 3 13.11 39.27 27.97
C ALA A 3 12.22 40.48 27.67
N ILE A 4 11.07 40.31 27.04
CA ILE A 4 10.09 41.34 26.78
C ILE A 4 9.34 41.68 28.07
N GLU A 5 8.95 40.65 28.87
CA GLU A 5 8.28 40.86 30.18
C GLU A 5 9.20 41.56 31.17
N GLU A 6 10.49 41.22 31.23
CA GLU A 6 11.48 41.93 32.05
C GLU A 6 11.70 43.36 31.57
N LEU A 7 11.74 43.58 30.24
CA LEU A 7 11.83 44.92 29.66
C LEU A 7 10.54 45.73 29.93
N GLU A 8 9.39 45.08 29.95
CA GLU A 8 8.12 45.74 30.31
C GLU A 8 8.02 46.10 31.80
N GLN A 9 8.57 45.27 32.69
CA GLN A 9 8.68 45.58 34.11
C GLN A 9 9.68 46.73 34.40
N LEU A 10 10.75 46.85 33.64
CA LEU A 10 11.67 48.01 33.68
C LEU A 10 11.01 49.29 33.14
N ASN A 11 9.83 49.17 32.58
CA ASN A 11 9.11 50.20 31.85
C ASN A 11 8.20 51.11 32.69
N GLU A 12 8.20 51.05 34.03
CA GLU A 12 7.46 51.97 34.87
C GLU A 12 7.97 53.44 34.78
N ILE A 13 9.06 53.67 34.07
CA ILE A 13 9.63 55.00 33.81
C ILE A 13 9.33 55.37 32.35
N LYS A 14 8.12 55.88 32.09
CA LYS A 14 7.61 56.24 30.73
C LYS A 14 8.55 57.14 29.90
N GLN A 15 9.36 57.94 30.49
CA GLN A 15 10.30 58.84 29.81
C GLN A 15 11.56 58.14 29.25
N TYR A 16 11.96 56.98 29.77
CA TYR A 16 13.10 56.21 29.32
C TYR A 16 12.78 55.41 28.03
N LYS A 17 11.54 55.06 27.80
CA LYS A 17 11.10 54.21 26.69
C LYS A 17 11.35 54.81 25.31
N GLN A 18 11.01 56.07 25.14
CA GLN A 18 10.94 56.71 23.83
C GLN A 18 12.32 57.14 23.30
N ASN A 19 13.28 57.35 24.21
CA ASN A 19 14.57 57.86 23.88
C ASN A 19 15.74 56.84 24.06
N ASN A 20 15.50 55.65 24.58
CA ASN A 20 16.56 54.66 24.79
C ASN A 20 16.70 53.79 23.57
N LYS A 21 17.71 54.04 22.75
CA LYS A 21 18.04 53.29 21.53
C LYS A 21 18.20 51.80 21.77
N LEU A 22 18.88 51.39 22.85
CA LEU A 22 19.15 49.98 23.14
C LEU A 22 17.85 49.22 23.44
N VAL A 23 16.96 49.80 24.19
CA VAL A 23 15.62 49.22 24.49
C VAL A 23 14.82 49.08 23.21
N ALA A 24 14.84 50.08 22.34
CA ALA A 24 14.13 50.01 21.05
C ALA A 24 14.68 48.91 20.15
N ILE A 25 16.04 48.76 20.05
CA ILE A 25 16.70 47.70 19.29
C ILE A 25 16.24 46.33 19.79
N VAL A 26 16.40 46.02 21.10
CA VAL A 26 16.09 44.74 21.68
C VAL A 26 14.60 44.39 21.52
N LYS A 27 13.70 45.39 21.71
CA LYS A 27 12.28 45.16 21.53
C LYS A 27 11.89 44.87 20.10
N THR A 28 12.34 45.66 19.15
CA THR A 28 11.97 45.51 17.75
C THR A 28 12.51 44.18 17.18
N GLU A 29 13.73 43.83 17.53
CA GLU A 29 14.35 42.53 17.19
C GLU A 29 13.56 41.36 17.83
N SER A 30 13.26 41.45 19.13
CA SER A 30 12.51 40.39 19.81
C SER A 30 11.10 40.19 19.24
N PHE A 31 10.41 41.30 18.93
CA PHE A 31 9.10 41.23 18.29
C PHE A 31 9.17 40.61 16.91
N TYR A 32 10.18 40.92 16.12
CA TYR A 32 10.39 40.25 14.83
C TYR A 32 10.56 38.75 15.00
N HIS A 33 11.46 38.29 15.88
CA HIS A 33 11.65 36.87 16.12
C HIS A 33 10.41 36.14 16.62
N LEU A 34 9.60 36.80 17.46
CA LEU A 34 8.30 36.25 17.87
C LEU A 34 7.27 36.25 16.74
N ALA A 35 7.33 37.24 15.85
CA ALA A 35 6.44 37.33 14.69
C ALA A 35 6.60 36.17 13.70
N LEU A 36 7.77 35.55 13.63
CA LEU A 36 7.99 34.35 12.84
C LEU A 36 7.10 33.17 13.27
N SER A 37 6.64 33.18 14.54
CA SER A 37 5.70 32.19 15.05
C SER A 37 4.25 32.68 15.18
N ASN A 38 4.05 33.99 15.35
CA ASN A 38 2.76 34.64 15.49
C ASN A 38 2.78 36.09 14.98
N ILE A 39 2.19 36.29 13.81
CA ILE A 39 2.20 37.57 13.09
C ILE A 39 1.71 38.77 13.91
N SER A 40 0.90 38.58 14.96
CA SER A 40 0.43 39.65 15.84
C SER A 40 1.58 40.41 16.53
N TYR A 41 2.75 39.81 16.65
CA TYR A 41 3.93 40.51 17.20
C TYR A 41 4.58 41.46 16.19
N ALA A 42 4.45 41.21 14.88
CA ALA A 42 4.86 42.17 13.85
C ALA A 42 3.99 43.43 13.89
N GLU A 43 2.66 43.27 14.07
CA GLU A 43 1.76 44.40 14.24
C GLU A 43 2.10 45.22 15.51
N LYS A 44 2.48 44.55 16.61
CA LYS A 44 2.96 45.21 17.82
C LYS A 44 4.26 46.00 17.59
N ALA A 45 5.21 45.43 16.89
CA ALA A 45 6.46 46.09 16.53
C ALA A 45 6.20 47.36 15.72
N ILE A 46 5.30 47.29 14.73
CA ILE A 46 4.92 48.42 13.87
C ILE A 46 4.24 49.51 14.72
N SER A 47 3.35 49.13 15.62
CA SER A 47 2.68 50.06 16.53
C SER A 47 3.68 50.76 17.50
N GLU A 48 4.61 49.96 18.05
CA GLU A 48 5.65 50.51 18.95
C GLU A 48 6.61 51.48 18.22
N TYR A 49 7.04 51.11 17.00
CA TYR A 49 7.90 51.98 16.18
C TYR A 49 7.28 53.36 15.95
N ALA A 50 5.96 53.42 15.75
CA ALA A 50 5.25 54.66 15.58
C ALA A 50 5.38 55.60 16.84
N SER A 51 5.52 55.02 18.03
CA SER A 51 5.66 55.72 19.30
C SER A 51 7.08 56.20 19.61
N TYR A 52 8.11 55.75 18.88
CA TYR A 52 9.51 56.12 19.15
C TYR A 52 9.79 57.56 18.79
N SER A 53 10.79 58.15 19.46
CA SER A 53 11.31 59.46 19.07
C SER A 53 12.01 59.41 17.71
N GLU A 54 12.09 60.54 17.02
CA GLU A 54 12.76 60.62 15.70
C GLU A 54 14.23 60.14 15.73
N ILE A 55 14.93 60.40 16.85
CA ILE A 55 16.31 59.92 17.03
C ILE A 55 16.40 58.38 17.06
N VAL A 56 15.40 57.72 17.68
CA VAL A 56 15.34 56.25 17.76
C VAL A 56 14.85 55.66 16.46
N LYS A 57 13.92 56.31 15.77
CA LYS A 57 13.41 55.89 14.46
C LYS A 57 14.49 55.90 13.37
N THR A 58 15.51 56.70 13.51
CA THR A 58 16.62 56.77 12.56
C THR A 58 17.77 55.77 12.89
N GLU A 59 17.62 54.99 13.95
CA GLU A 59 18.60 53.96 14.28
C GLU A 59 18.52 52.77 13.28
N GLU A 60 19.62 52.46 12.61
CA GLU A 60 19.68 51.55 11.49
C GLU A 60 19.10 50.14 11.86
N VAL A 61 19.48 49.62 13.00
CA VAL A 61 18.99 48.29 13.47
C VAL A 61 17.50 48.30 13.72
N VAL A 62 16.96 49.41 14.35
CA VAL A 62 15.52 49.56 14.60
C VAL A 62 14.74 49.62 13.27
N MET A 63 15.27 50.43 12.34
CA MET A 63 14.69 50.56 10.99
C MET A 63 14.70 49.26 10.26
N PHE A 64 15.78 48.48 10.36
CA PHE A 64 15.92 47.20 9.69
C PHE A 64 14.86 46.18 10.18
N TYR A 65 14.76 45.92 11.48
CA TYR A 65 13.74 45.04 12.04
C TYR A 65 12.32 45.56 11.85
N TYR A 66 12.11 46.85 11.82
CA TYR A 66 10.83 47.43 11.46
C TYR A 66 10.42 47.11 10.03
N ALA A 67 11.36 47.22 9.09
CA ALA A 67 11.10 46.87 7.69
C ALA A 67 10.78 45.38 7.52
N LEU A 68 11.49 44.48 8.22
CA LEU A 68 11.19 43.05 8.25
C LEU A 68 9.78 42.76 8.80
N CYS A 69 9.33 43.49 9.84
CA CYS A 69 7.97 43.38 10.36
C CYS A 69 6.92 43.89 9.36
N LEU A 70 7.20 44.94 8.60
CA LEU A 70 6.33 45.39 7.51
C LEU A 70 6.20 44.34 6.39
N GLU A 71 7.28 43.63 6.04
CA GLU A 71 7.22 42.52 5.08
C GLU A 71 6.31 41.39 5.57
N LEU A 72 6.48 40.97 6.83
CA LEU A 72 5.65 39.92 7.45
C LEU A 72 4.17 40.29 7.45
N THR A 73 3.81 41.57 7.58
CA THR A 73 2.43 42.06 7.53
C THR A 73 1.93 42.31 6.09
N GLY A 74 2.77 42.15 5.10
CA GLY A 74 2.44 42.36 3.68
C GLY A 74 2.53 43.80 3.19
N ASP A 75 3.03 44.72 4.00
CA ASP A 75 3.21 46.14 3.61
C ASP A 75 4.57 46.34 2.90
N ILE A 76 4.77 45.63 1.82
CA ILE A 76 6.04 45.54 1.08
C ILE A 76 6.48 46.91 0.58
N ALA A 77 5.56 47.75 0.13
CA ALA A 77 5.91 49.08 -0.41
C ALA A 77 6.58 49.97 0.64
N LYS A 78 6.03 49.97 1.88
CA LYS A 78 6.66 50.75 2.99
C LYS A 78 7.99 50.10 3.43
N ALA A 79 8.08 48.76 3.41
CA ALA A 79 9.34 48.11 3.73
C ALA A 79 10.44 48.56 2.77
N ILE A 80 10.18 48.61 1.46
CA ILE A 80 11.08 49.12 0.42
C ILE A 80 11.51 50.55 0.73
N ASP A 81 10.55 51.46 1.05
CA ASP A 81 10.85 52.85 1.38
C ASP A 81 11.78 52.98 2.62
N VAL A 82 11.65 52.07 3.58
CA VAL A 82 12.49 52.00 4.75
C VAL A 82 13.90 51.50 4.39
N TYR A 83 14.02 50.42 3.65
CA TYR A 83 15.29 49.87 3.21
C TYR A 83 16.11 50.86 2.38
N GLN A 84 15.48 51.64 1.51
CA GLN A 84 16.13 52.67 0.72
C GLN A 84 16.82 53.75 1.57
N LYS A 85 16.38 53.95 2.82
CA LYS A 85 16.94 54.91 3.77
C LYS A 85 18.11 54.33 4.57
N LEU A 86 18.27 52.99 4.54
CA LEU A 86 19.37 52.29 5.20
C LEU A 86 20.64 52.27 4.33
N ASN A 87 21.78 51.98 4.95
CA ASN A 87 23.03 51.90 4.24
C ASN A 87 23.21 50.50 3.56
N TRP A 88 22.23 50.09 2.74
CA TRP A 88 22.20 48.79 2.08
C TRP A 88 23.37 48.59 1.11
N LYS A 89 23.91 49.63 0.52
CA LYS A 89 25.05 49.54 -0.42
C LYS A 89 26.35 49.00 0.22
N SER A 90 26.50 49.18 1.53
CA SER A 90 27.68 48.73 2.29
C SER A 90 27.42 47.54 3.22
N ASN A 91 26.15 47.11 3.36
CA ASN A 91 25.79 45.98 4.18
C ASN A 91 25.05 44.93 3.34
N PRO A 92 25.69 43.77 3.03
CA PRO A 92 25.11 42.75 2.15
C PRO A 92 23.85 42.12 2.71
N VAL A 93 23.66 42.08 4.05
CA VAL A 93 22.44 41.54 4.67
C VAL A 93 21.26 42.48 4.40
N ILE A 94 21.44 43.79 4.59
CA ILE A 94 20.39 44.77 4.30
C ILE A 94 20.10 44.81 2.80
N ALA A 95 21.15 44.67 1.96
CA ALA A 95 21.00 44.63 0.51
C ALA A 95 20.17 43.41 0.06
N GLU A 96 20.36 42.24 0.67
CA GLU A 96 19.64 41.04 0.35
C GLU A 96 18.14 41.21 0.67
N GLU A 97 17.78 41.67 1.88
CA GLU A 97 16.39 41.91 2.27
C GLU A 97 15.73 42.98 1.40
N TYR A 98 16.43 44.09 1.12
CA TYR A 98 15.94 45.12 0.21
C TYR A 98 15.63 44.57 -1.18
N MET A 99 16.55 43.81 -1.76
CA MET A 99 16.35 43.18 -3.06
C MET A 99 15.22 42.14 -3.04
N MET A 100 15.09 41.38 -1.95
CA MET A 100 13.99 40.47 -1.74
C MET A 100 12.65 41.18 -1.68
N ALA A 101 12.51 42.28 -0.94
CA ALA A 101 11.30 43.08 -0.92
C ALA A 101 10.93 43.63 -2.31
N CYS A 102 11.93 44.04 -3.11
CA CYS A 102 11.72 44.42 -4.52
C CYS A 102 11.22 43.22 -5.37
N VAL A 103 11.72 42.01 -5.15
CA VAL A 103 11.24 40.78 -5.81
C VAL A 103 9.80 40.52 -5.47
N PHE A 104 9.43 40.62 -4.18
CA PHE A 104 8.04 40.40 -3.72
C PHE A 104 7.07 41.44 -4.27
N SER A 105 7.53 42.67 -4.51
CA SER A 105 6.73 43.69 -5.19
C SER A 105 6.64 43.50 -6.71
N GLY A 106 7.43 42.58 -7.28
CA GLY A 106 7.55 42.38 -8.74
C GLY A 106 8.45 43.40 -9.44
N ASP A 107 9.19 44.25 -8.69
CA ASP A 107 10.07 45.27 -9.26
C ASP A 107 11.50 44.72 -9.52
N TYR A 108 11.59 43.85 -10.51
CA TYR A 108 12.87 43.23 -10.90
C TYR A 108 13.89 44.23 -11.46
N ASN A 109 13.41 45.36 -11.99
CA ASN A 109 14.34 46.39 -12.50
C ASN A 109 15.11 47.08 -11.37
N SER A 110 14.45 47.35 -10.26
CA SER A 110 15.06 47.89 -9.04
C SER A 110 16.12 46.93 -8.48
N VAL A 111 15.86 45.61 -8.50
CA VAL A 111 16.85 44.59 -8.10
C VAL A 111 18.08 44.67 -9.00
N ILE A 112 17.90 44.73 -10.33
CA ILE A 112 18.99 44.77 -11.31
C ILE A 112 19.82 46.05 -11.12
N SER A 113 19.20 47.21 -10.97
CA SER A 113 19.92 48.46 -10.75
C SER A 113 20.65 48.49 -9.41
N SER A 114 20.00 48.02 -8.32
CA SER A 114 20.61 47.95 -7.01
C SER A 114 21.82 47.06 -6.95
N TYR A 115 21.76 45.88 -7.60
CA TYR A 115 22.94 44.99 -7.71
C TYR A 115 24.11 45.65 -8.42
N ASN A 116 23.84 46.39 -9.49
CA ASN A 116 24.89 47.10 -10.24
C ASN A 116 25.52 48.26 -9.43
N ASP A 117 24.76 48.82 -8.47
CA ASP A 117 25.24 49.87 -7.57
C ASP A 117 26.11 49.35 -6.41
N LEU A 118 26.13 48.02 -6.16
CA LEU A 118 26.98 47.43 -5.14
C LEU A 118 28.45 47.40 -5.53
N THR A 119 29.34 47.56 -4.56
CA THR A 119 30.76 47.32 -4.74
C THR A 119 31.07 45.84 -4.90
N GLU A 120 32.11 45.46 -5.61
CA GLU A 120 32.48 44.05 -5.83
C GLU A 120 32.66 43.28 -4.52
N VAL A 121 33.11 43.92 -3.45
CA VAL A 121 33.32 43.30 -2.13
C VAL A 121 31.96 42.91 -1.48
N ASN A 122 30.89 43.61 -1.81
CA ASN A 122 29.56 43.41 -1.24
C ASN A 122 28.66 42.52 -2.13
N LYS A 123 29.11 42.10 -3.29
CA LYS A 123 28.42 41.19 -4.20
C LYS A 123 28.56 39.75 -3.73
N THR A 124 27.74 39.35 -2.75
CA THR A 124 27.67 37.96 -2.28
C THR A 124 27.02 37.04 -3.31
N VAL A 125 27.19 35.71 -3.13
CA VAL A 125 26.54 34.69 -3.99
C VAL A 125 25.03 34.83 -3.94
N ALA A 126 24.45 35.12 -2.76
CA ALA A 126 23.01 35.32 -2.57
C ALA A 126 22.49 36.52 -3.40
N LEU A 127 23.20 37.69 -3.30
CA LEU A 127 22.85 38.89 -4.06
C LEU A 127 23.01 38.70 -5.57
N CYS A 128 24.05 37.98 -6.00
CA CYS A 128 24.23 37.61 -7.40
C CYS A 128 23.08 36.70 -7.90
N SER A 129 22.63 35.78 -7.06
CA SER A 129 21.53 34.88 -7.37
C SER A 129 20.19 35.60 -7.49
N LEU A 130 19.90 36.58 -6.62
CA LEU A 130 18.73 37.45 -6.73
C LEU A 130 18.75 38.31 -8.01
N TYR A 131 19.93 38.84 -8.34
CA TYR A 131 20.11 39.57 -9.59
C TYR A 131 19.82 38.69 -10.82
N LEU A 132 20.34 37.45 -10.83
CA LEU A 132 20.13 36.50 -11.91
C LEU A 132 18.64 36.08 -12.00
N PHE A 133 17.98 35.83 -10.84
CA PHE A 133 16.57 35.59 -10.81
C PHE A 133 15.76 36.71 -11.47
N SER A 134 16.12 37.96 -11.15
CA SER A 134 15.46 39.14 -11.72
C SER A 134 15.69 39.30 -13.22
N LEU A 135 16.93 38.97 -13.71
CA LEU A 135 17.18 38.88 -15.15
C LEU A 135 16.31 37.83 -15.84
N SER A 136 16.13 36.67 -15.18
CA SER A 136 15.28 35.59 -15.70
C SER A 136 13.82 36.02 -15.82
N LYS A 137 13.29 36.71 -14.80
CA LYS A 137 11.92 37.23 -14.81
C LYS A 137 11.69 38.32 -15.85
N ASN A 138 12.71 39.10 -16.14
CA ASN A 138 12.69 40.09 -17.22
C ASN A 138 13.00 39.52 -18.62
N ASN A 139 13.14 38.20 -18.74
CA ASN A 139 13.47 37.51 -19.99
C ASN A 139 14.80 38.00 -20.62
N ASP A 140 15.77 38.45 -19.81
CA ASP A 140 17.08 38.89 -20.28
C ASP A 140 17.90 37.68 -20.79
N SER A 141 18.34 37.76 -22.04
CA SER A 141 19.09 36.67 -22.69
C SER A 141 20.43 36.37 -22.01
N SER A 142 21.04 37.35 -21.30
CA SER A 142 22.29 37.20 -20.58
C SER A 142 22.16 36.25 -19.37
N PHE A 143 20.95 36.02 -18.84
CA PHE A 143 20.72 35.14 -17.71
C PHE A 143 21.40 33.76 -17.89
N LYS A 144 21.19 33.14 -19.04
CA LYS A 144 21.70 31.78 -19.31
C LYS A 144 23.22 31.66 -19.24
N ILE A 145 23.94 32.71 -19.67
CA ILE A 145 25.38 32.72 -19.65
C ILE A 145 25.86 32.97 -18.22
N LYS A 146 25.31 33.99 -17.58
CA LYS A 146 25.72 34.40 -16.24
C LYS A 146 25.46 33.38 -15.16
N ILE A 147 24.29 32.67 -15.21
CA ILE A 147 23.99 31.61 -14.24
C ILE A 147 24.94 30.42 -14.40
N LYS A 148 25.32 30.08 -15.63
CA LYS A 148 26.32 29.06 -15.89
C LYS A 148 27.69 29.45 -15.31
N GLU A 149 28.15 30.67 -15.57
CA GLU A 149 29.42 31.21 -15.03
C GLU A 149 29.40 31.18 -13.49
N LEU A 150 28.28 31.56 -12.85
CA LEU A 150 28.16 31.56 -11.39
C LEU A 150 28.24 30.13 -10.83
N ILE A 151 27.53 29.17 -11.43
CA ILE A 151 27.60 27.77 -11.01
C ILE A 151 29.01 27.19 -11.18
N GLU A 152 29.66 27.48 -12.30
CA GLU A 152 31.02 27.01 -12.57
C GLU A 152 32.04 27.60 -11.61
N ALA A 153 31.88 28.87 -11.22
CA ALA A 153 32.79 29.57 -10.28
C ALA A 153 32.66 29.05 -8.83
N HIS A 154 31.48 28.47 -8.46
CA HIS A 154 31.18 28.03 -7.12
C HIS A 154 30.91 26.52 -7.02
N ASN A 155 31.34 25.72 -7.99
CA ASN A 155 31.04 24.32 -8.14
C ASN A 155 31.72 23.39 -7.11
N ASP A 156 32.55 23.90 -6.23
CA ASP A 156 33.28 23.19 -5.17
C ASP A 156 32.73 23.45 -3.75
N ARG A 157 31.79 24.39 -3.61
CA ARG A 157 31.21 24.77 -2.32
C ARG A 157 29.70 24.55 -2.28
N LEU A 158 29.27 23.59 -1.45
CA LEU A 158 27.85 23.26 -1.32
C LEU A 158 27.02 24.45 -0.81
N SER A 159 27.51 25.22 0.18
CA SER A 159 26.85 26.43 0.70
C SER A 159 26.49 27.43 -0.39
N ASP A 160 27.45 27.69 -1.29
CA ASP A 160 27.28 28.64 -2.38
C ASP A 160 26.27 28.13 -3.42
N LEU A 161 26.35 26.85 -3.73
CA LEU A 161 25.37 26.20 -4.62
C LEU A 161 23.94 26.23 -4.04
N VAL A 162 23.77 26.13 -2.71
CA VAL A 162 22.50 26.29 -2.04
C VAL A 162 21.96 27.70 -2.15
N GLU A 163 22.81 28.72 -1.98
CA GLU A 163 22.40 30.11 -2.19
C GLU A 163 21.98 30.40 -3.63
N ILE A 164 22.60 29.74 -4.61
CA ILE A 164 22.16 29.82 -6.01
C ILE A 164 20.79 29.15 -6.18
N ALA A 165 20.60 27.98 -5.56
CA ALA A 165 19.36 27.19 -5.63
C ALA A 165 18.16 27.90 -4.99
N LYS A 166 18.37 28.61 -3.89
CA LYS A 166 17.34 29.35 -3.13
C LYS A 166 16.52 30.26 -4.05
N TYR A 167 17.15 30.97 -4.94
CA TYR A 167 16.50 31.95 -5.81
C TYR A 167 16.27 31.45 -7.24
N ASN A 168 17.07 30.50 -7.71
CA ASN A 168 17.01 30.00 -9.09
C ASN A 168 16.65 28.49 -9.07
N SER A 169 15.41 28.17 -8.71
CA SER A 169 14.98 26.78 -8.48
C SER A 169 14.39 26.09 -9.71
N GLU A 170 14.08 26.83 -10.78
CA GLU A 170 13.34 26.30 -11.92
C GLU A 170 14.08 26.47 -13.25
N GLY A 171 13.88 25.53 -14.15
CA GLY A 171 14.35 25.60 -15.53
C GLY A 171 15.41 24.58 -15.92
N ASN A 172 15.47 24.32 -17.23
CA ASN A 172 16.31 23.27 -17.83
C ASN A 172 17.82 23.42 -17.53
N ILE A 173 18.30 24.67 -17.39
CA ILE A 173 19.72 24.97 -17.05
C ILE A 173 20.01 24.54 -15.62
N ILE A 174 19.09 24.82 -14.71
CA ILE A 174 19.22 24.45 -13.30
C ILE A 174 19.30 22.94 -13.16
N GLN A 175 18.40 22.20 -13.80
CA GLN A 175 18.43 20.74 -13.77
C GLN A 175 19.73 20.17 -14.39
N LYS A 176 20.25 20.77 -15.46
CA LYS A 176 21.45 20.27 -16.17
C LYS A 176 22.78 20.63 -15.52
N LEU A 177 22.86 21.73 -14.80
CA LEU A 177 24.11 22.22 -14.26
C LEU A 177 24.16 22.23 -12.73
N LEU A 178 23.12 22.78 -12.08
CA LEU A 178 23.12 22.97 -10.64
C LEU A 178 22.95 21.65 -9.87
N ILE A 179 21.99 20.83 -10.26
CA ILE A 179 21.77 19.53 -9.61
C ILE A 179 23.00 18.61 -9.71
N PRO A 180 23.66 18.45 -10.87
CA PRO A 180 24.91 17.69 -10.95
C PRO A 180 26.04 18.30 -10.14
N ALA A 181 26.15 19.64 -10.05
CA ALA A 181 27.16 20.32 -9.21
C ALA A 181 26.91 20.01 -7.72
N ILE A 182 25.67 20.16 -7.26
CA ILE A 182 25.30 19.82 -5.89
C ILE A 182 25.54 18.32 -5.61
N ASN A 183 25.19 17.43 -6.50
CA ASN A 183 25.42 15.99 -6.29
C ASN A 183 26.91 15.64 -6.14
N ARG A 184 27.79 16.32 -6.87
CA ARG A 184 29.26 16.13 -6.76
C ARG A 184 29.84 16.63 -5.44
N THR A 185 29.32 17.74 -4.91
CA THR A 185 29.79 18.35 -3.66
C THR A 185 29.16 17.77 -2.42
N LEU A 186 28.05 17.05 -2.59
CA LEU A 186 27.25 16.51 -1.49
C LEU A 186 27.96 15.33 -0.82
N ASN A 187 28.44 15.54 0.40
CA ASN A 187 29.00 14.52 1.29
C ASN A 187 28.75 14.91 2.76
N GLU A 188 29.02 14.01 3.70
CA GLU A 188 28.78 14.25 5.13
C GLU A 188 29.47 15.52 5.64
N LYS A 189 30.74 15.76 5.25
CA LYS A 189 31.46 16.94 5.68
C LYS A 189 30.80 18.23 5.17
N SER A 190 30.46 18.30 3.88
CA SER A 190 29.82 19.49 3.29
C SER A 190 28.44 19.78 3.85
N LEU A 191 27.67 18.75 4.25
CA LEU A 191 26.38 18.92 4.93
C LEU A 191 26.54 19.53 6.33
N ASN A 192 27.58 19.12 7.07
CA ASN A 192 27.86 19.64 8.40
C ASN A 192 28.38 21.11 8.37
N GLU A 193 28.79 21.59 7.22
CA GLU A 193 29.22 22.98 7.01
C GLU A 193 28.01 23.91 6.70
N LEU A 194 26.83 23.35 6.37
CA LEU A 194 25.64 24.14 6.11
C LEU A 194 24.99 24.64 7.41
N SER A 195 24.50 25.88 7.37
CA SER A 195 23.55 26.33 8.40
C SER A 195 22.23 25.53 8.32
N ILE A 196 21.46 25.51 9.42
CA ILE A 196 20.12 24.87 9.46
C ILE A 196 19.22 25.45 8.35
N ILE A 197 19.31 26.75 8.10
CA ILE A 197 18.52 27.42 7.05
C ILE A 197 18.93 26.87 5.68
N GLN A 198 20.21 26.85 5.37
CA GLN A 198 20.74 26.34 4.10
C GLN A 198 20.41 24.86 3.89
N LEU A 199 20.46 24.05 4.95
CA LEU A 199 20.08 22.64 4.88
C LEU A 199 18.61 22.46 4.49
N ASN A 200 17.71 23.24 5.12
CA ASN A 200 16.29 23.21 4.79
C ASN A 200 16.03 23.69 3.34
N GLU A 201 16.69 24.77 2.90
CA GLU A 201 16.57 25.27 1.52
C GLU A 201 17.07 24.25 0.50
N LEU A 202 18.16 23.54 0.80
CA LEU A 202 18.67 22.47 -0.06
C LEU A 202 17.63 21.35 -0.25
N ILE A 203 17.00 20.91 0.84
CA ILE A 203 15.99 19.86 0.79
C ILE A 203 14.74 20.35 0.03
N ILE A 204 14.29 21.58 0.28
CA ILE A 204 13.18 22.19 -0.45
C ILE A 204 13.47 22.23 -1.95
N PHE A 205 14.68 22.67 -2.33
CA PHE A 205 15.11 22.71 -3.72
C PHE A 205 15.10 21.31 -4.36
N MET A 206 15.66 20.30 -3.67
CA MET A 206 15.67 18.93 -4.16
C MET A 206 14.25 18.34 -4.27
N SER A 207 13.36 18.65 -3.31
CA SER A 207 11.96 18.21 -3.33
C SER A 207 11.22 18.81 -4.52
N ARG A 208 11.31 20.10 -4.76
CA ARG A 208 10.68 20.76 -5.91
C ARG A 208 11.17 20.23 -7.25
N ASN A 209 12.42 19.81 -7.32
CA ASN A 209 13.02 19.20 -8.51
C ASN A 209 12.90 17.67 -8.54
N ARG A 210 12.16 17.06 -7.61
CA ARG A 210 11.90 15.60 -7.52
C ARG A 210 13.17 14.76 -7.51
N GLN A 211 14.20 15.20 -6.82
CA GLN A 211 15.49 14.52 -6.71
C GLN A 211 15.49 13.58 -5.50
N ILE A 212 14.66 12.52 -5.53
CA ILE A 212 14.43 11.59 -4.40
C ILE A 212 15.73 10.99 -3.89
N GLU A 213 16.59 10.51 -4.79
CA GLU A 213 17.89 9.92 -4.44
C GLU A 213 18.79 10.90 -3.67
N LEU A 214 18.79 12.19 -4.06
CA LEU A 214 19.56 13.21 -3.36
C LEU A 214 18.94 13.58 -2.01
N ILE A 215 17.60 13.61 -1.91
CA ILE A 215 16.90 13.80 -0.64
C ILE A 215 17.25 12.65 0.31
N GLU A 216 17.27 11.41 -0.16
CA GLU A 216 17.66 10.25 0.64
C GLU A 216 19.10 10.41 1.13
N LYS A 217 20.03 10.76 0.23
CA LYS A 217 21.43 10.98 0.59
C LYS A 217 21.60 12.08 1.64
N ILE A 218 20.81 13.16 1.57
CA ILE A 218 20.82 14.24 2.56
C ILE A 218 20.25 13.73 3.89
N ILE A 219 19.03 13.19 3.91
CA ILE A 219 18.34 12.75 5.13
C ILE A 219 19.14 11.67 5.87
N THR A 220 19.77 10.74 5.16
CA THR A 220 20.57 9.67 5.78
C THR A 220 21.87 10.16 6.40
N ASN A 221 22.37 11.36 6.02
CA ASN A 221 23.60 11.96 6.56
C ASN A 221 23.35 13.10 7.57
N ILE A 222 22.09 13.45 7.85
CA ILE A 222 21.74 14.42 8.90
C ILE A 222 21.77 13.71 10.26
N ILE A 223 22.52 14.25 11.21
CA ILE A 223 22.65 13.69 12.56
C ILE A 223 21.36 13.88 13.37
N ASP A 224 20.73 15.04 13.24
CA ASP A 224 19.52 15.41 13.96
C ASP A 224 18.42 15.86 12.99
N LEU A 225 17.46 15.00 12.75
CA LEU A 225 16.31 15.27 11.85
C LEU A 225 15.32 16.31 12.43
N SER A 226 15.40 16.65 13.71
CA SER A 226 14.55 17.67 14.33
C SER A 226 14.82 19.09 13.83
N VAL A 227 15.93 19.31 13.14
CA VAL A 227 16.28 20.60 12.49
C VAL A 227 15.42 20.91 11.25
N LEU A 228 14.67 19.91 10.74
CA LEU A 228 13.78 20.08 9.60
C LEU A 228 12.53 20.87 10.01
N ASN A 229 12.35 22.03 9.39
CA ASN A 229 11.19 22.88 9.68
C ASN A 229 9.92 22.38 8.97
N LEU A 230 8.77 22.93 9.35
CA LEU A 230 7.46 22.52 8.84
C LEU A 230 7.34 22.72 7.32
N VAL A 231 7.94 23.77 6.75
CA VAL A 231 7.90 24.04 5.31
C VAL A 231 8.64 22.95 4.56
N THR A 232 9.83 22.59 5.03
CA THR A 232 10.66 21.51 4.46
C THR A 232 9.93 20.18 4.53
N LEU A 233 9.35 19.84 5.68
CA LEU A 233 8.58 18.61 5.86
C LEU A 233 7.37 18.56 4.93
N ASN A 234 6.70 19.69 4.70
CA ASN A 234 5.57 19.75 3.78
C ASN A 234 6.01 19.57 2.31
N GLU A 235 7.16 20.12 1.88
CA GLU A 235 7.67 19.90 0.53
C GLU A 235 8.15 18.44 0.33
N ILE A 236 8.80 17.84 1.32
CA ILE A 236 9.13 16.41 1.31
C ILE A 236 7.84 15.58 1.20
N TYR A 237 6.84 15.87 2.04
CA TYR A 237 5.58 15.15 2.03
C TYR A 237 4.89 15.19 0.67
N LYS A 238 4.83 16.36 0.02
CA LYS A 238 4.21 16.49 -1.31
C LYS A 238 4.83 15.53 -2.33
N VAL A 239 6.15 15.49 -2.38
CA VAL A 239 6.89 14.63 -3.32
C VAL A 239 6.71 13.16 -2.95
N PHE A 240 6.81 12.82 -1.67
CA PHE A 240 6.61 11.45 -1.21
C PHE A 240 5.19 10.96 -1.46
N PHE A 241 4.21 11.83 -1.22
CA PHE A 241 2.81 11.54 -1.53
C PHE A 241 2.60 11.30 -3.03
N GLU A 242 3.22 12.11 -3.89
CA GLU A 242 3.13 11.93 -5.33
C GLU A 242 3.71 10.56 -5.75
N VAL A 243 4.87 10.18 -5.24
CA VAL A 243 5.51 8.89 -5.54
C VAL A 243 4.68 7.73 -5.01
N ALA A 244 4.26 7.76 -3.74
CA ALA A 244 3.47 6.71 -3.13
C ALA A 244 2.10 6.56 -3.79
N ASN A 245 1.45 7.68 -4.16
CA ASN A 245 0.14 7.65 -4.83
C ASN A 245 0.22 7.11 -6.26
N ARG A 246 1.28 7.38 -7.00
CA ARG A 246 1.47 6.84 -8.34
C ARG A 246 1.68 5.34 -8.33
N GLU A 247 2.48 4.85 -7.42
CA GLU A 247 2.69 3.41 -7.24
C GLU A 247 1.38 2.69 -6.87
N TYR A 248 0.58 3.32 -6.01
CA TYR A 248 -0.74 2.81 -5.62
C TYR A 248 -1.75 2.82 -6.77
N SER A 249 -1.81 3.90 -7.58
CA SER A 249 -2.86 4.10 -8.58
C SER A 249 -2.50 3.61 -9.98
N ASN A 250 -1.22 3.54 -10.35
CA ASN A 250 -0.80 3.09 -11.68
C ASN A 250 0.67 2.63 -11.72
N PRO A 251 0.95 1.38 -11.35
CA PRO A 251 2.32 0.84 -11.29
C PRO A 251 3.03 0.75 -12.66
N GLN A 252 2.36 1.04 -13.77
CA GLN A 252 2.96 0.99 -15.12
C GLN A 252 3.45 2.35 -15.64
N ASN A 253 3.48 3.38 -14.82
CA ASN A 253 3.86 4.72 -15.27
C ASN A 253 5.38 4.90 -15.32
N ASP A 254 5.95 5.03 -16.52
CA ASP A 254 7.38 5.06 -16.85
C ASP A 254 8.20 6.24 -16.26
N PHE A 255 7.55 7.18 -15.55
CA PHE A 255 8.20 8.39 -15.04
C PHE A 255 8.77 8.27 -13.61
N ILE A 256 8.47 7.20 -12.89
CA ILE A 256 9.04 6.93 -11.56
C ILE A 256 10.16 5.92 -11.74
N LYS A 257 11.35 6.27 -11.24
CA LYS A 257 12.42 5.28 -11.16
C LYS A 257 12.02 4.22 -10.12
N PRO A 258 12.26 2.95 -10.36
CA PRO A 258 11.94 1.88 -9.40
C PRO A 258 12.47 2.16 -7.98
N ASN A 259 13.59 2.85 -7.87
CA ASN A 259 14.25 3.20 -6.61
C ASN A 259 13.54 4.32 -5.83
N ASP A 260 12.72 5.17 -6.49
CA ASP A 260 12.12 6.34 -5.83
C ASP A 260 11.10 5.92 -4.76
N PHE A 261 10.27 4.93 -5.05
CA PHE A 261 9.27 4.42 -4.11
C PHE A 261 9.91 3.86 -2.83
N GLU A 262 10.98 3.13 -3.00
CA GLU A 262 11.75 2.54 -1.93
C GLU A 262 12.46 3.57 -1.06
N SER A 263 13.12 4.52 -1.70
CA SER A 263 13.73 5.65 -1.00
C SER A 263 12.68 6.39 -0.16
N VAL A 264 11.47 6.58 -0.70
CA VAL A 264 10.34 7.19 0.00
C VAL A 264 9.89 6.35 1.20
N ASP A 265 9.75 5.05 1.05
CA ASP A 265 9.35 4.15 2.15
C ASP A 265 10.40 4.14 3.27
N LYS A 266 11.68 4.03 2.92
CA LYS A 266 12.82 4.05 3.85
C LYS A 266 12.93 5.38 4.58
N MET A 267 12.92 6.50 3.86
CA MET A 267 13.01 7.83 4.46
C MET A 267 11.82 8.12 5.38
N SER A 268 10.61 7.69 4.99
CA SER A 268 9.43 7.83 5.84
C SER A 268 9.58 7.06 7.15
N SER A 269 10.16 5.86 7.11
CA SER A 269 10.47 5.10 8.33
C SER A 269 11.48 5.83 9.21
N MET A 270 12.57 6.34 8.64
CA MET A 270 13.59 7.11 9.38
C MET A 270 13.00 8.35 10.06
N LEU A 271 12.17 9.12 9.35
CA LEU A 271 11.51 10.30 9.91
C LEU A 271 10.54 9.97 11.03
N LEU A 272 9.82 8.84 10.91
CA LEU A 272 8.94 8.33 11.98
C LEU A 272 9.72 7.87 13.20
N ASP A 273 10.83 7.16 13.04
CA ASP A 273 11.68 6.70 14.13
C ASP A 273 12.24 7.86 14.96
N HIS A 274 12.42 9.03 14.34
CA HIS A 274 12.83 10.27 15.01
C HIS A 274 11.65 11.18 15.42
N ASN A 275 10.40 10.72 15.31
CA ASN A 275 9.17 11.46 15.58
C ASN A 275 9.02 12.79 14.81
N VAL A 276 9.61 12.87 13.61
CA VAL A 276 9.56 14.06 12.76
C VAL A 276 8.40 13.94 11.78
N GLY A 277 7.52 14.94 11.74
CA GLY A 277 6.40 14.99 10.81
C GLY A 277 5.44 13.80 10.90
N LYS A 278 5.22 13.23 12.08
CA LYS A 278 4.57 11.94 12.31
C LYS A 278 3.28 11.74 11.51
N LYS A 279 2.38 12.74 11.50
CA LYS A 279 1.12 12.65 10.75
C LYS A 279 1.34 12.45 9.25
N TYR A 280 2.26 13.20 8.65
CA TYR A 280 2.54 13.16 7.22
C TYR A 280 3.14 11.82 6.80
N PHE A 281 4.14 11.35 7.52
CA PHE A 281 4.87 10.15 7.13
C PHE A 281 4.14 8.86 7.50
N LEU A 282 3.24 8.87 8.48
CA LEU A 282 2.28 7.76 8.67
C LEU A 282 1.34 7.61 7.48
N GLN A 283 0.84 8.72 6.90
CA GLN A 283 0.04 8.65 5.66
C GLN A 283 0.82 8.01 4.51
N ILE A 284 2.07 8.41 4.33
CA ILE A 284 2.94 7.79 3.31
C ILE A 284 3.14 6.30 3.59
N LYS A 285 3.42 5.92 4.83
CA LYS A 285 3.61 4.50 5.20
C LYS A 285 2.34 3.66 4.99
N VAL A 286 1.16 4.20 5.24
CA VAL A 286 -0.11 3.54 4.90
C VAL A 286 -0.17 3.28 3.39
N MET A 287 0.10 4.29 2.56
CA MET A 287 0.06 4.15 1.10
C MET A 287 1.11 3.15 0.59
N CYS A 288 2.34 3.24 1.09
CA CYS A 288 3.41 2.30 0.73
C CYS A 288 3.05 0.87 1.12
N SER A 289 2.48 0.66 2.31
CA SER A 289 2.07 -0.67 2.77
C SER A 289 0.92 -1.26 1.94
N ILE A 290 -0.02 -0.43 1.48
CA ILE A 290 -1.10 -0.85 0.58
C ILE A 290 -0.50 -1.26 -0.78
N ALA A 291 0.37 -0.43 -1.36
CA ALA A 291 1.03 -0.72 -2.63
C ALA A 291 1.87 -2.01 -2.57
N GLN A 292 2.50 -2.28 -1.43
CA GLN A 292 3.27 -3.50 -1.17
C GLN A 292 2.40 -4.70 -0.77
N GLN A 293 1.08 -4.54 -0.67
CA GLN A 293 0.15 -5.58 -0.23
C GLN A 293 0.51 -6.17 1.15
N LEU A 294 0.87 -5.30 2.10
CA LEU A 294 1.23 -5.64 3.48
C LEU A 294 0.09 -5.28 4.46
N PRO A 295 -0.97 -6.09 4.56
CA PRO A 295 -2.20 -5.72 5.29
C PRO A 295 -1.96 -5.45 6.77
N PHE A 296 -1.09 -6.19 7.45
CA PHE A 296 -0.79 -5.96 8.87
C PHE A 296 0.01 -4.68 9.10
N SER A 297 0.94 -4.35 8.19
CA SER A 297 1.65 -3.07 8.23
C SER A 297 0.70 -1.90 7.95
N THR A 298 -0.20 -2.07 6.97
CA THR A 298 -1.26 -1.10 6.67
C THR A 298 -2.14 -0.86 7.90
N LEU A 299 -2.56 -1.93 8.58
CA LEU A 299 -3.35 -1.84 9.81
C LEU A 299 -2.59 -1.08 10.90
N LYS A 300 -1.34 -1.46 11.17
CA LYS A 300 -0.49 -0.80 12.17
C LYS A 300 -0.40 0.70 11.93
N TYR A 301 0.03 1.11 10.75
CA TYR A 301 0.22 2.52 10.44
C TYR A 301 -1.11 3.30 10.36
N SER A 302 -2.18 2.69 9.89
CA SER A 302 -3.51 3.30 9.90
C SER A 302 -4.02 3.52 11.33
N GLN A 303 -3.79 2.58 12.24
CA GLN A 303 -4.14 2.73 13.66
C GLN A 303 -3.33 3.84 14.32
N GLU A 304 -2.02 3.88 14.11
CA GLU A 304 -1.17 4.97 14.63
C GLU A 304 -1.58 6.33 14.07
N LEU A 305 -1.94 6.40 12.79
CA LEU A 305 -2.44 7.62 12.16
C LEU A 305 -3.77 8.05 12.78
N PHE A 306 -4.69 7.12 13.02
CA PHE A 306 -5.98 7.42 13.65
C PHE A 306 -5.81 7.96 15.08
N GLU A 307 -4.83 7.48 15.85
CA GLU A 307 -4.59 8.03 17.20
C GLU A 307 -4.24 9.52 17.17
N ILE A 308 -3.69 10.01 16.06
CA ILE A 308 -3.31 11.41 15.87
C ILE A 308 -4.45 12.23 15.26
N THR A 309 -5.10 11.67 14.22
CA THR A 309 -6.06 12.46 13.40
C THR A 309 -7.47 12.41 13.97
N ARG A 310 -7.88 11.29 14.51
CA ARG A 310 -9.24 11.01 15.01
C ARG A 310 -10.34 11.32 13.99
N ASP A 311 -10.00 11.35 12.70
CA ASP A 311 -10.96 11.67 11.64
C ASP A 311 -11.63 10.40 11.06
N ALA A 312 -12.77 10.61 10.42
CA ALA A 312 -13.59 9.55 9.85
C ALA A 312 -12.88 8.82 8.67
N GLU A 313 -12.09 9.54 7.88
CA GLU A 313 -11.38 8.94 6.75
C GLU A 313 -10.36 7.91 7.22
N THR A 314 -9.58 8.27 8.25
CA THR A 314 -8.58 7.35 8.81
C THR A 314 -9.24 6.18 9.53
N ALA A 315 -10.35 6.42 10.25
CA ALA A 315 -11.13 5.35 10.88
C ALA A 315 -11.63 4.34 9.84
N HIS A 316 -12.14 4.82 8.70
CA HIS A 316 -12.57 3.96 7.60
C HIS A 316 -11.40 3.09 7.06
N LYS A 317 -10.22 3.68 6.87
CA LYS A 317 -9.01 2.93 6.46
C LYS A 317 -8.64 1.84 7.45
N VAL A 318 -8.78 2.11 8.76
CA VAL A 318 -8.53 1.08 9.80
C VAL A 318 -9.54 -0.04 9.71
N VAL A 319 -10.84 0.26 9.53
CA VAL A 319 -11.90 -0.75 9.37
C VAL A 319 -11.60 -1.65 8.17
N LEU A 320 -11.28 -1.07 7.00
CA LEU A 320 -10.90 -1.84 5.81
C LEU A 320 -9.65 -2.70 6.05
N SER A 321 -8.65 -2.17 6.77
CA SER A 321 -7.44 -2.91 7.09
C SER A 321 -7.70 -4.08 8.04
N LEU A 322 -8.59 -3.92 9.02
CA LEU A 322 -9.03 -5.01 9.90
C LEU A 322 -9.76 -6.12 9.12
N ILE A 323 -10.65 -5.73 8.18
CA ILE A 323 -11.31 -6.68 7.27
C ILE A 323 -10.29 -7.46 6.45
N ASN A 324 -9.31 -6.77 5.87
CA ASN A 324 -8.25 -7.41 5.08
C ASN A 324 -7.37 -8.33 5.92
N CYS A 325 -7.15 -8.01 7.19
CA CYS A 325 -6.45 -8.86 8.15
C CYS A 325 -7.33 -10.00 8.71
N LYS A 326 -8.58 -10.14 8.23
CA LYS A 326 -9.54 -11.18 8.67
C LYS A 326 -9.80 -11.15 10.19
N GLU A 327 -9.82 -9.96 10.77
CA GLU A 327 -10.15 -9.80 12.19
C GLU A 327 -11.63 -10.11 12.44
N THR A 328 -11.93 -10.87 13.49
CA THR A 328 -13.29 -11.31 13.83
C THR A 328 -13.82 -10.75 15.15
N SER A 329 -12.99 -10.02 15.89
CA SER A 329 -13.36 -9.44 17.18
C SER A 329 -14.08 -8.10 17.01
N ASP A 330 -15.35 -8.00 17.36
CA ASP A 330 -16.14 -6.75 17.30
C ASP A 330 -15.51 -5.64 18.17
N GLU A 331 -14.87 -5.99 19.30
CA GLU A 331 -14.19 -5.03 20.17
C GLU A 331 -13.11 -4.24 19.44
N LYS A 332 -12.36 -4.90 18.54
CA LYS A 332 -11.30 -4.24 17.77
C LYS A 332 -11.83 -3.26 16.73
N TYR A 333 -13.04 -3.49 16.23
CA TYR A 333 -13.69 -2.56 15.29
C TYR A 333 -14.40 -1.40 15.98
N SER A 334 -14.94 -1.62 17.20
CA SER A 334 -15.92 -0.73 17.85
C SER A 334 -15.49 0.72 17.89
N LYS A 335 -14.24 1.00 18.28
CA LYS A 335 -13.69 2.37 18.36
C LYS A 335 -13.69 3.10 17.01
N TYR A 336 -13.41 2.39 15.94
CA TYR A 336 -13.30 2.97 14.60
C TYR A 336 -14.67 3.08 13.95
N ILE A 337 -15.54 2.10 14.14
CA ILE A 337 -16.94 2.16 13.69
C ILE A 337 -17.66 3.32 14.36
N GLU A 338 -17.46 3.54 15.66
CA GLU A 338 -18.05 4.68 16.37
C GLU A 338 -17.70 6.03 15.73
N ALA A 339 -16.48 6.18 15.20
CA ALA A 339 -16.03 7.40 14.52
C ALA A 339 -16.66 7.60 13.13
N ILE A 340 -17.24 6.54 12.52
CA ILE A 340 -17.77 6.57 11.14
C ILE A 340 -19.25 6.16 11.03
N LYS A 341 -19.89 5.76 12.12
CA LYS A 341 -21.26 5.21 12.10
C LYS A 341 -22.30 6.14 11.50
N ASP A 342 -22.12 7.45 11.64
CA ASP A 342 -23.03 8.48 11.13
C ASP A 342 -22.68 8.94 9.70
N SER A 343 -21.76 8.23 9.02
CA SER A 343 -21.33 8.59 7.68
C SER A 343 -22.48 8.46 6.67
N ASN A 344 -22.53 9.42 5.75
CA ASN A 344 -23.41 9.41 4.58
C ASN A 344 -22.67 8.96 3.30
N ASN A 345 -21.54 8.26 3.44
CA ASN A 345 -20.81 7.69 2.32
C ASN A 345 -21.19 6.20 2.17
N PRO A 346 -21.74 5.77 1.01
CA PRO A 346 -22.13 4.37 0.79
C PRO A 346 -20.99 3.37 1.00
N ASN A 347 -19.76 3.70 0.58
CA ASN A 347 -18.59 2.84 0.76
C ASN A 347 -18.25 2.61 2.25
N VAL A 348 -18.40 3.65 3.06
CA VAL A 348 -18.20 3.55 4.52
C VAL A 348 -19.27 2.64 5.13
N CYS A 349 -20.52 2.78 4.70
CA CYS A 349 -21.61 1.91 5.14
C CYS A 349 -21.34 0.44 4.78
N LEU A 350 -20.86 0.17 3.55
CA LEU A 350 -20.49 -1.18 3.12
C LEU A 350 -19.34 -1.76 3.95
N ALA A 351 -18.33 -0.96 4.26
CA ALA A 351 -17.21 -1.39 5.10
C ALA A 351 -17.69 -1.75 6.52
N ILE A 352 -18.58 -0.93 7.12
CA ILE A 352 -19.17 -1.25 8.43
C ILE A 352 -20.02 -2.53 8.34
N ALA A 353 -20.86 -2.68 7.31
CA ALA A 353 -21.67 -3.86 7.11
C ALA A 353 -20.81 -5.13 7.02
N ASN A 354 -19.75 -5.10 6.22
CA ASN A 354 -18.83 -6.22 6.07
C ASN A 354 -18.12 -6.57 7.39
N ALA A 355 -17.65 -5.56 8.12
CA ALA A 355 -17.07 -5.77 9.45
C ALA A 355 -18.07 -6.42 10.42
N LYS A 356 -19.32 -5.96 10.43
CA LYS A 356 -20.37 -6.51 11.29
C LYS A 356 -20.76 -7.95 10.92
N ILE A 357 -20.75 -8.30 9.62
CA ILE A 357 -20.94 -9.70 9.16
C ILE A 357 -19.81 -10.59 9.67
N ILE A 358 -18.57 -10.15 9.49
CA ILE A 358 -17.39 -10.90 9.95
C ILE A 358 -17.44 -11.15 11.46
N CYS A 359 -17.96 -10.19 12.23
CA CYS A 359 -18.13 -10.30 13.68
C CYS A 359 -19.40 -11.05 14.11
N GLY A 360 -20.25 -11.50 13.16
CA GLY A 360 -21.50 -12.22 13.45
C GLY A 360 -22.66 -11.34 13.93
N ASN A 361 -22.59 -10.03 13.74
CA ASN A 361 -23.65 -9.09 14.09
C ASN A 361 -24.55 -8.78 12.88
N GLU A 362 -25.43 -9.71 12.55
CA GLU A 362 -26.28 -9.65 11.35
C GLU A 362 -27.24 -8.47 11.34
N THR A 363 -27.77 -8.09 12.50
CA THR A 363 -28.79 -7.02 12.60
C THR A 363 -28.20 -5.65 12.24
N GLU A 364 -27.01 -5.34 12.75
CA GLU A 364 -26.31 -4.10 12.40
C GLU A 364 -25.81 -4.14 10.95
N ALA A 365 -25.35 -5.30 10.48
CA ALA A 365 -24.93 -5.49 9.10
C ALA A 365 -26.06 -5.17 8.11
N GLU A 366 -27.27 -5.71 8.35
CA GLU A 366 -28.47 -5.44 7.54
C GLU A 366 -28.75 -3.93 7.45
N TYR A 367 -28.69 -3.24 8.57
CA TYR A 367 -28.91 -1.79 8.60
C TYR A 367 -27.92 -1.04 7.69
N TYR A 368 -26.62 -1.30 7.82
CA TYR A 368 -25.62 -0.59 7.02
C TYR A 368 -25.61 -1.01 5.54
N LEU A 369 -25.92 -2.26 5.22
CA LEU A 369 -26.16 -2.69 3.85
C LEU A 369 -27.31 -1.90 3.22
N TYR A 370 -28.45 -1.84 3.90
CA TYR A 370 -29.58 -1.07 3.40
C TYR A 370 -29.26 0.42 3.28
N LYS A 371 -28.61 1.01 4.28
CA LYS A 371 -28.16 2.41 4.27
C LYS A 371 -27.26 2.70 3.08
N SER A 372 -26.39 1.79 2.68
CA SER A 372 -25.52 1.99 1.53
C SER A 372 -26.28 2.15 0.21
N LEU A 373 -27.32 1.34 -0.01
CA LEU A 373 -28.23 1.47 -1.17
C LEU A 373 -29.08 2.74 -1.09
N TYR A 374 -29.59 3.06 0.09
CA TYR A 374 -30.35 4.26 0.34
C TYR A 374 -29.57 5.52 -0.05
N LEU A 375 -28.28 5.58 0.29
CA LEU A 375 -27.44 6.72 0.01
C LEU A 375 -27.06 6.88 -1.47
N LEU A 376 -27.21 5.83 -2.29
CA LEU A 376 -27.01 5.93 -3.74
C LEU A 376 -28.07 6.80 -4.41
N ASN A 377 -29.28 6.87 -3.81
CA ASN A 377 -30.38 7.72 -4.26
C ASN A 377 -30.61 7.66 -5.78
N GLY A 378 -30.59 6.45 -6.35
CA GLY A 378 -30.85 6.19 -7.76
C GLY A 378 -29.66 6.38 -8.71
N ASN A 379 -28.52 6.72 -8.17
CA ASN A 379 -27.30 6.68 -8.96
C ASN A 379 -26.75 5.25 -8.98
N ASP A 380 -26.68 4.65 -10.16
CA ASP A 380 -26.09 3.33 -10.34
C ASP A 380 -24.56 3.40 -10.23
N ASP A 381 -24.01 3.43 -9.01
CA ASP A 381 -22.59 3.21 -8.80
C ASP A 381 -22.31 1.70 -8.78
N TYR A 382 -21.89 1.18 -9.93
CA TYR A 382 -21.67 -0.27 -10.10
C TYR A 382 -20.54 -0.84 -9.23
N ASN A 383 -19.61 -0.01 -8.73
CA ASN A 383 -18.62 -0.51 -7.76
C ASN A 383 -19.31 -0.85 -6.44
N ILE A 384 -20.16 0.05 -5.95
CA ILE A 384 -20.92 -0.16 -4.72
C ILE A 384 -21.90 -1.33 -4.88
N LEU A 385 -22.58 -1.41 -6.03
CA LEU A 385 -23.51 -2.52 -6.31
C LEU A 385 -22.78 -3.87 -6.34
N ARG A 386 -21.57 -3.93 -6.93
CA ARG A 386 -20.73 -5.14 -6.93
C ARG A 386 -20.27 -5.53 -5.54
N ASP A 387 -19.83 -4.56 -4.74
CA ASP A 387 -19.36 -4.81 -3.37
C ASP A 387 -20.53 -5.30 -2.49
N TYR A 388 -21.70 -4.65 -2.59
CA TYR A 388 -22.91 -5.10 -1.92
C TYR A 388 -23.26 -6.53 -2.32
N PHE A 389 -23.26 -6.82 -3.62
CA PHE A 389 -23.56 -8.15 -4.14
C PHE A 389 -22.58 -9.19 -3.58
N SER A 390 -21.29 -8.89 -3.59
CA SER A 390 -20.23 -9.78 -3.08
C SER A 390 -20.40 -10.06 -1.58
N ILE A 391 -20.73 -9.04 -0.79
CA ILE A 391 -21.01 -9.18 0.64
C ILE A 391 -22.23 -10.09 0.84
N CYS A 392 -23.31 -9.84 0.12
CA CYS A 392 -24.53 -10.65 0.23
C CYS A 392 -24.31 -12.09 -0.17
N VAL A 393 -23.59 -12.37 -1.26
CA VAL A 393 -23.27 -13.74 -1.68
C VAL A 393 -22.46 -14.46 -0.62
N GLY A 394 -21.46 -13.80 -0.04
CA GLY A 394 -20.66 -14.36 1.07
C GLY A 394 -21.52 -14.66 2.30
N TYR A 395 -22.45 -13.78 2.62
CA TYR A 395 -23.35 -13.94 3.76
C TYR A 395 -24.39 -15.06 3.53
N PHE A 396 -25.04 -15.07 2.36
CA PHE A 396 -26.09 -16.05 2.05
C PHE A 396 -25.58 -17.47 1.80
N GLN A 397 -24.31 -17.65 1.48
CA GLN A 397 -23.71 -19.00 1.44
C GLN A 397 -23.74 -19.68 2.82
N GLY A 398 -23.81 -18.91 3.91
CA GLY A 398 -24.01 -19.41 5.28
C GLY A 398 -25.46 -19.42 5.76
N LEU A 399 -26.37 -18.74 5.08
CA LEU A 399 -27.80 -18.63 5.48
C LEU A 399 -28.69 -19.42 4.53
N HIS A 400 -29.07 -20.59 4.96
CA HIS A 400 -29.94 -21.51 4.21
C HIS A 400 -31.43 -21.09 4.10
N ASP A 401 -31.80 -19.86 4.44
CA ASP A 401 -33.22 -19.46 4.47
C ASP A 401 -33.54 -18.31 3.50
N ASP A 402 -33.64 -18.67 2.21
CA ASP A 402 -34.32 -17.87 1.18
C ASP A 402 -35.87 -17.92 1.33
N LYS A 403 -36.37 -18.24 2.54
CA LYS A 403 -37.79 -18.34 2.83
C LYS A 403 -38.39 -16.95 3.05
N PRO A 404 -39.55 -16.68 2.44
CA PRO A 404 -40.33 -15.51 2.78
C PRO A 404 -40.57 -15.44 4.29
N LEU A 405 -40.54 -14.24 4.84
CA LEU A 405 -40.85 -14.06 6.26
C LEU A 405 -42.32 -14.44 6.55
N ASP A 406 -42.55 -15.16 7.62
CA ASP A 406 -43.91 -15.55 8.05
C ASP A 406 -44.64 -14.40 8.75
N THR A 407 -43.96 -13.39 9.17
CA THR A 407 -44.51 -12.24 9.88
C THR A 407 -43.91 -10.92 9.38
N ILE A 408 -44.71 -9.87 9.39
CA ILE A 408 -44.26 -8.51 9.07
C ILE A 408 -43.44 -8.01 10.25
N LYS A 409 -42.19 -7.60 9.93
CA LYS A 409 -41.33 -6.89 10.86
C LYS A 409 -41.28 -5.41 10.47
N GLY A 410 -40.87 -4.54 11.39
CA GLY A 410 -40.77 -3.11 11.14
C GLY A 410 -39.73 -2.71 10.09
N LYS A 411 -39.05 -3.68 9.50
CA LYS A 411 -37.96 -3.52 8.54
C LYS A 411 -38.03 -4.59 7.47
N CYS A 412 -39.07 -4.49 6.62
CA CYS A 412 -39.31 -5.52 5.60
C CYS A 412 -39.91 -4.91 4.32
N VAL A 413 -39.93 -5.70 3.28
CA VAL A 413 -40.56 -5.40 1.99
C VAL A 413 -41.76 -6.28 1.81
N LEU A 414 -42.86 -5.66 1.46
CA LEU A 414 -44.14 -6.35 1.19
C LEU A 414 -44.40 -6.33 -0.31
N PHE A 415 -44.80 -7.48 -0.83
CA PHE A 415 -45.30 -7.65 -2.19
C PHE A 415 -46.82 -7.66 -2.13
N LEU A 416 -47.43 -6.62 -2.66
CA LEU A 416 -48.85 -6.37 -2.59
C LEU A 416 -49.50 -6.60 -3.95
N GLU A 417 -50.29 -7.66 -4.12
CA GLU A 417 -51.04 -7.95 -5.34
C GLU A 417 -52.39 -7.20 -5.30
N ASN A 418 -52.64 -6.36 -6.28
CA ASN A 418 -53.95 -5.70 -6.42
C ASN A 418 -55.00 -6.71 -6.83
N ILE A 419 -56.08 -6.78 -6.06
CA ILE A 419 -57.14 -7.79 -6.27
C ILE A 419 -57.91 -7.57 -7.59
N ASP A 420 -58.01 -6.34 -8.05
CA ASP A 420 -58.83 -6.00 -9.22
C ASP A 420 -58.07 -6.25 -10.55
N ASN A 421 -56.75 -6.19 -10.57
CA ASN A 421 -55.98 -6.27 -11.82
C ASN A 421 -54.75 -7.19 -11.73
N SER A 422 -54.55 -7.87 -10.61
CA SER A 422 -53.43 -8.77 -10.32
C SER A 422 -52.03 -8.12 -10.46
N LYS A 423 -51.95 -6.79 -10.53
CA LYS A 423 -50.65 -6.07 -10.56
C LYS A 423 -50.03 -6.12 -9.16
N VAL A 424 -48.75 -6.52 -9.10
CA VAL A 424 -48.00 -6.54 -7.85
C VAL A 424 -47.25 -5.21 -7.73
N ILE A 425 -47.31 -4.61 -6.56
CA ILE A 425 -46.45 -3.47 -6.17
C ILE A 425 -45.58 -3.89 -4.99
N GLU A 426 -44.44 -3.29 -4.89
CA GLU A 426 -43.49 -3.51 -3.82
C GLU A 426 -43.54 -2.29 -2.88
N VAL A 427 -43.54 -2.54 -1.55
CA VAL A 427 -43.64 -1.50 -0.53
C VAL A 427 -42.66 -1.82 0.59
N ILE A 428 -41.81 -0.86 0.94
CA ILE A 428 -40.85 -1.01 2.04
C ILE A 428 -41.48 -0.40 3.31
N LEU A 429 -41.49 -1.16 4.38
CA LEU A 429 -41.79 -0.67 5.71
C LEU A 429 -40.49 -0.36 6.45
N ASP A 430 -40.36 0.87 6.91
CA ASP A 430 -39.22 1.34 7.65
C ASP A 430 -39.56 1.95 9.00
N SER A 431 -38.99 1.38 10.05
CA SER A 431 -39.12 1.89 11.40
C SER A 431 -38.03 2.88 11.81
N GLU A 432 -36.98 3.06 10.99
CA GLU A 432 -35.91 4.00 11.24
C GLU A 432 -36.28 5.41 10.71
N PRO A 433 -36.21 6.43 11.58
CA PRO A 433 -36.62 7.79 11.22
C PRO A 433 -35.70 8.49 10.20
N GLU A 434 -34.48 7.99 10.02
CA GLU A 434 -33.49 8.56 9.09
C GLU A 434 -33.75 8.22 7.62
N PHE A 435 -34.57 7.19 7.34
CA PHE A 435 -34.94 6.84 5.97
C PHE A 435 -36.20 7.59 5.55
N SER A 436 -36.03 8.55 4.63
CA SER A 436 -37.10 9.43 4.15
C SER A 436 -37.76 8.89 2.87
N ASP A 437 -38.89 9.51 2.49
CA ASP A 437 -39.71 9.11 1.34
C ASP A 437 -39.03 9.29 -0.02
N GLU A 438 -37.91 10.03 -0.10
CA GLU A 438 -37.26 10.36 -1.38
C GLU A 438 -36.48 9.18 -1.99
N PHE A 439 -36.12 8.19 -1.17
CA PHE A 439 -35.37 7.03 -1.61
C PHE A 439 -36.09 6.15 -2.65
N ASN A 440 -37.39 6.16 -2.63
CA ASN A 440 -38.24 5.26 -3.37
C ASN A 440 -38.26 5.44 -4.88
N LYS A 441 -37.89 6.63 -5.38
CA LYS A 441 -37.88 6.92 -6.80
C LYS A 441 -36.79 6.13 -7.54
N SER A 442 -35.71 5.78 -6.85
CA SER A 442 -34.56 5.12 -7.43
C SER A 442 -34.71 3.61 -7.54
N MET A 443 -35.41 2.99 -6.60
CA MET A 443 -35.63 1.53 -6.60
C MET A 443 -37.02 1.14 -7.15
N ASP A 444 -37.80 2.12 -7.61
CA ASP A 444 -39.16 1.95 -8.08
C ASP A 444 -40.08 1.27 -7.02
N VAL A 445 -39.85 1.61 -5.75
CA VAL A 445 -40.52 1.01 -4.58
C VAL A 445 -41.13 2.10 -3.73
N GLU A 446 -42.31 1.93 -3.26
CA GLU A 446 -42.93 2.85 -2.32
C GLU A 446 -42.45 2.59 -0.90
N HIS A 447 -41.96 3.64 -0.24
CA HIS A 447 -41.47 3.62 1.12
C HIS A 447 -42.51 4.12 2.12
N ILE A 448 -42.76 3.35 3.15
CA ILE A 448 -43.72 3.67 4.18
C ILE A 448 -42.97 3.85 5.51
N PRO A 449 -42.70 5.09 5.92
CA PRO A 449 -42.02 5.36 7.17
C PRO A 449 -42.93 5.10 8.36
N LEU A 450 -42.33 4.95 9.54
CA LEU A 450 -43.06 4.72 10.81
C LEU A 450 -44.12 5.78 11.09
N SER A 451 -43.91 7.01 10.62
CA SER A 451 -44.82 8.14 10.76
C SER A 451 -46.06 8.05 9.87
N SER A 452 -46.05 7.18 8.84
CA SER A 452 -47.18 7.01 7.94
C SER A 452 -48.37 6.30 8.59
N PRO A 453 -49.61 6.78 8.38
CA PRO A 453 -50.81 6.09 8.85
C PRO A 453 -50.97 4.68 8.28
N ASP A 454 -50.40 4.42 7.10
CA ASP A 454 -50.46 3.12 6.43
C ASP A 454 -49.45 2.12 7.02
N TYR A 455 -48.35 2.62 7.70
CA TYR A 455 -47.41 1.75 8.37
C TYR A 455 -48.08 0.82 9.40
N ALA A 456 -48.86 1.40 10.33
CA ALA A 456 -49.55 0.63 11.36
C ALA A 456 -50.55 -0.35 10.78
N LYS A 457 -51.26 0.02 9.71
CA LYS A 457 -52.20 -0.85 9.00
C LYS A 457 -51.49 -2.05 8.38
N LEU A 458 -50.38 -1.83 7.67
CA LEU A 458 -49.62 -2.88 7.01
C LEU A 458 -48.90 -3.74 8.05
N TYR A 459 -48.32 -3.16 9.08
CA TYR A 459 -47.57 -3.84 10.13
C TYR A 459 -48.42 -4.84 10.92
N SER A 460 -49.74 -4.54 11.10
CA SER A 460 -50.68 -5.43 11.80
C SER A 460 -51.19 -6.62 10.99
N CYS A 461 -50.84 -6.68 9.70
CA CYS A 461 -51.25 -7.74 8.78
C CYS A 461 -50.24 -8.89 8.71
N GLY A 462 -50.69 -10.05 8.22
CA GLY A 462 -49.85 -11.22 7.94
C GLY A 462 -49.93 -11.64 6.46
N PRO A 463 -49.11 -12.65 6.06
CA PRO A 463 -49.14 -13.19 4.72
C PRO A 463 -50.53 -13.63 4.29
N ARG A 464 -50.87 -13.43 3.01
CA ARG A 464 -52.16 -13.73 2.38
C ARG A 464 -53.35 -12.88 2.86
N GLN A 465 -53.19 -11.99 3.82
CA GLN A 465 -54.22 -11.07 4.23
C GLN A 465 -54.52 -9.99 3.18
N ILE A 466 -55.76 -9.51 3.16
CA ILE A 466 -56.21 -8.43 2.30
C ILE A 466 -56.15 -7.13 3.10
N VAL A 467 -55.48 -6.13 2.57
CA VAL A 467 -55.32 -4.82 3.18
C VAL A 467 -55.83 -3.73 2.22
N LYS A 468 -56.39 -2.67 2.77
CA LYS A 468 -56.71 -1.47 1.98
C LYS A 468 -55.55 -0.50 2.03
N PHE A 469 -54.91 -0.31 0.89
CA PHE A 469 -53.76 0.58 0.70
C PHE A 469 -54.06 1.51 -0.49
N HIS A 470 -53.85 2.81 -0.36
CA HIS A 470 -54.20 3.81 -1.36
C HIS A 470 -55.60 3.66 -1.95
N ASN A 471 -56.60 3.43 -1.10
CA ASN A 471 -57.97 3.22 -1.48
C ASN A 471 -58.25 2.02 -2.39
N LYS A 472 -57.30 1.14 -2.63
CA LYS A 472 -57.43 -0.12 -3.35
C LYS A 472 -57.27 -1.30 -2.41
N LYS A 473 -57.77 -2.48 -2.80
CA LYS A 473 -57.60 -3.71 -2.04
C LYS A 473 -56.39 -4.48 -2.59
N TYR A 474 -55.48 -4.86 -1.70
CA TYR A 474 -54.30 -5.65 -2.03
C TYR A 474 -54.24 -6.90 -1.16
N ARG A 475 -53.71 -7.96 -1.72
CA ARG A 475 -53.36 -9.18 -1.00
C ARG A 475 -51.83 -9.14 -0.75
N ILE A 476 -51.39 -9.46 0.47
CA ILE A 476 -49.98 -9.63 0.79
C ILE A 476 -49.53 -10.98 0.26
N VAL A 477 -48.78 -11.03 -0.81
CA VAL A 477 -48.34 -12.27 -1.47
C VAL A 477 -47.00 -12.75 -0.96
N SER A 478 -46.12 -11.88 -0.53
CA SER A 478 -44.81 -12.22 0.02
C SER A 478 -44.31 -11.12 0.95
N ILE A 479 -43.48 -11.52 1.93
CA ILE A 479 -42.77 -10.64 2.85
C ILE A 479 -41.31 -11.01 2.79
N MET A 480 -40.42 -10.02 2.68
CA MET A 480 -38.99 -10.20 2.50
C MET A 480 -38.20 -9.26 3.41
N SER A 481 -36.97 -9.64 3.84
CA SER A 481 -36.11 -8.71 4.52
C SER A 481 -35.60 -7.63 3.55
N ARG A 482 -35.23 -6.46 4.08
CA ARG A 482 -34.64 -5.37 3.26
C ARG A 482 -33.34 -5.82 2.59
N MET A 483 -32.56 -6.67 3.26
CA MET A 483 -31.32 -7.21 2.72
C MET A 483 -31.57 -8.13 1.52
N GLN A 484 -32.53 -9.07 1.64
CA GLN A 484 -32.92 -9.92 0.52
C GLN A 484 -33.49 -9.11 -0.65
N TYR A 485 -34.22 -8.06 -0.34
CA TYR A 485 -34.74 -7.16 -1.37
C TYR A 485 -33.61 -6.39 -2.08
N GLY A 486 -32.64 -5.83 -1.34
CA GLY A 486 -31.46 -5.18 -1.90
C GLY A 486 -30.68 -6.13 -2.82
N TYR A 487 -30.47 -7.37 -2.39
CA TYR A 487 -29.86 -8.40 -3.23
C TYR A 487 -30.63 -8.64 -4.54
N ARG A 488 -31.97 -8.78 -4.47
CA ARG A 488 -32.81 -8.93 -5.68
C ARG A 488 -32.79 -7.69 -6.57
N TYR A 489 -32.77 -6.51 -5.98
CA TYR A 489 -32.65 -5.26 -6.75
C TYR A 489 -31.35 -5.25 -7.55
N ILE A 490 -30.23 -5.57 -6.92
CA ILE A 490 -28.92 -5.63 -7.59
C ILE A 490 -28.90 -6.74 -8.64
N PHE A 491 -29.52 -7.88 -8.35
CA PHE A 491 -29.64 -8.98 -9.31
C PHE A 491 -30.42 -8.57 -10.58
N ARG A 492 -31.46 -7.74 -10.43
CA ARG A 492 -32.15 -7.13 -11.61
C ARG A 492 -31.21 -6.21 -12.40
N LYS A 493 -30.45 -5.36 -11.69
CA LYS A 493 -29.45 -4.49 -12.32
C LYS A 493 -28.36 -5.29 -13.04
N LEU A 494 -27.93 -6.40 -12.48
CA LEU A 494 -27.02 -7.34 -13.13
C LEU A 494 -27.60 -7.90 -14.44
N GLN A 495 -28.88 -8.25 -14.46
CA GLN A 495 -29.57 -8.75 -15.67
C GLN A 495 -29.71 -7.67 -16.74
N GLU A 496 -29.97 -6.43 -16.34
CA GLU A 496 -30.07 -5.28 -17.22
C GLU A 496 -28.69 -4.88 -17.83
N ASN A 497 -27.63 -4.94 -17.04
CA ASN A 497 -26.29 -4.48 -17.41
C ASN A 497 -25.20 -5.51 -17.02
N PRO A 498 -25.18 -6.71 -17.60
CA PRO A 498 -24.26 -7.77 -17.18
C PRO A 498 -22.78 -7.42 -17.39
N GLY A 499 -22.47 -6.52 -18.34
CA GLY A 499 -21.11 -6.04 -18.60
C GLY A 499 -20.49 -5.30 -17.42
N GLU A 500 -21.27 -4.58 -16.63
CA GLU A 500 -20.82 -3.82 -15.47
C GLU A 500 -20.45 -4.72 -14.28
N PHE A 501 -20.91 -5.96 -14.26
CA PHE A 501 -20.62 -6.96 -13.23
C PHE A 501 -19.58 -7.99 -13.68
N LYS A 502 -18.91 -7.77 -14.79
CA LYS A 502 -17.89 -8.69 -15.32
C LYS A 502 -16.80 -8.98 -14.29
N GLY A 503 -16.54 -10.25 -14.05
CA GLY A 503 -15.58 -10.71 -13.03
C GLY A 503 -16.20 -10.95 -11.65
N THR A 504 -17.41 -10.43 -11.37
CA THR A 504 -18.13 -10.67 -10.09
C THR A 504 -19.24 -11.70 -10.27
N ALA A 505 -19.99 -11.60 -11.37
CA ALA A 505 -21.11 -12.51 -11.64
C ALA A 505 -21.33 -12.69 -13.15
N TRP A 506 -21.98 -13.78 -13.52
CA TRP A 506 -22.44 -14.06 -14.89
C TRP A 506 -23.94 -14.30 -14.88
N VAL A 507 -24.60 -13.78 -15.91
CA VAL A 507 -26.01 -14.07 -16.19
C VAL A 507 -26.06 -15.16 -17.25
N ILE A 508 -26.64 -16.30 -16.91
CA ILE A 508 -26.87 -17.43 -17.82
C ILE A 508 -28.36 -17.56 -18.05
N SER A 509 -28.84 -17.21 -19.24
CA SER A 509 -30.19 -17.50 -19.65
C SER A 509 -30.21 -18.79 -20.49
N ALA A 510 -31.07 -19.74 -20.12
CA ALA A 510 -31.23 -21.03 -20.80
C ALA A 510 -32.67 -21.42 -20.87
N ASP A 511 -33.10 -22.04 -21.98
CA ASP A 511 -34.49 -22.46 -22.16
C ASP A 511 -34.78 -23.80 -21.48
N ASN A 512 -33.72 -24.54 -21.15
CA ASN A 512 -33.85 -25.83 -20.46
C ASN A 512 -32.59 -26.14 -19.61
N PRO A 513 -32.63 -27.09 -18.69
CA PRO A 513 -31.51 -27.45 -17.81
C PRO A 513 -30.26 -27.93 -18.54
N GLU A 514 -30.39 -28.62 -19.68
CA GLU A 514 -29.26 -29.12 -20.47
C GLU A 514 -28.46 -27.96 -21.08
N GLU A 515 -29.18 -27.02 -21.70
CA GLU A 515 -28.58 -25.77 -22.23
C GLU A 515 -27.91 -24.94 -21.12
N MET A 516 -28.53 -24.88 -19.93
CA MET A 516 -27.94 -24.21 -18.79
C MET A 516 -26.60 -24.84 -18.38
N ILE A 517 -26.55 -26.16 -18.32
CA ILE A 517 -25.35 -26.93 -17.99
C ILE A 517 -24.25 -26.68 -19.06
N ASP A 518 -24.61 -26.70 -20.35
CA ASP A 518 -23.65 -26.45 -21.42
C ASP A 518 -23.09 -25.02 -21.39
N LYS A 519 -23.93 -24.02 -21.13
CA LYS A 519 -23.51 -22.63 -20.95
C LYS A 519 -22.64 -22.46 -19.70
N MET A 520 -23.02 -23.06 -18.57
CA MET A 520 -22.19 -23.06 -17.37
C MET A 520 -20.85 -23.73 -17.64
N LYS A 521 -20.84 -24.87 -18.35
CA LYS A 521 -19.63 -25.56 -18.75
C LYS A 521 -18.74 -24.63 -19.61
N SER A 522 -19.28 -23.94 -20.61
CA SER A 522 -18.51 -23.03 -21.46
C SER A 522 -17.88 -21.86 -20.71
N ILE A 523 -18.47 -21.43 -19.59
CA ILE A 523 -17.98 -20.34 -18.76
C ILE A 523 -16.99 -20.84 -17.70
N MET A 524 -17.26 -22.01 -17.12
CA MET A 524 -16.53 -22.54 -15.95
C MET A 524 -15.52 -23.63 -16.34
N ASP A 525 -15.60 -24.19 -17.55
CA ASP A 525 -14.68 -25.20 -18.00
C ASP A 525 -13.33 -24.58 -18.40
N ASN A 526 -12.48 -24.46 -17.41
CA ASN A 526 -11.10 -24.05 -17.58
C ASN A 526 -10.17 -25.23 -17.90
N THR A 527 -10.72 -26.41 -18.26
CA THR A 527 -9.95 -27.66 -18.46
C THR A 527 -8.85 -27.46 -19.50
N ASP A 528 -9.16 -26.81 -20.62
CA ASP A 528 -8.16 -26.52 -21.66
C ASP A 528 -7.10 -25.54 -21.18
N HIS A 529 -7.49 -24.54 -20.40
CA HIS A 529 -6.55 -23.58 -19.81
C HIS A 529 -5.64 -24.25 -18.78
N ILE A 530 -6.22 -25.05 -17.87
CA ILE A 530 -5.44 -25.80 -16.87
C ILE A 530 -4.51 -26.81 -17.55
N ASN A 531 -4.99 -27.55 -18.55
CA ASN A 531 -4.17 -28.48 -19.31
C ASN A 531 -3.05 -27.75 -20.05
N SER A 532 -3.30 -26.56 -20.59
CA SER A 532 -2.28 -25.73 -21.23
C SER A 532 -1.24 -25.26 -20.20
N LEU A 533 -1.66 -24.81 -19.02
CA LEU A 533 -0.75 -24.43 -17.92
C LEU A 533 0.07 -25.62 -17.42
N LEU A 534 -0.54 -26.80 -17.27
CA LEU A 534 0.14 -28.03 -16.88
C LEU A 534 1.15 -28.46 -17.97
N SER A 535 0.78 -28.35 -19.26
CA SER A 535 1.71 -28.60 -20.37
C SER A 535 2.89 -27.64 -20.32
N LEU A 536 2.67 -26.36 -20.06
CA LEU A 536 3.73 -25.37 -19.90
C LEU A 536 4.58 -25.63 -18.64
N TYR A 537 3.97 -26.05 -17.54
CA TYR A 537 4.70 -26.46 -16.34
C TYR A 537 5.60 -27.68 -16.60
N HIS A 538 5.14 -28.62 -17.41
CA HIS A 538 5.86 -29.84 -17.75
C HIS A 538 6.77 -29.71 -18.98
N LEU A 539 6.79 -28.55 -19.68
CA LEU A 539 7.65 -28.35 -20.86
C LEU A 539 9.13 -28.44 -20.48
N GLU A 540 9.75 -29.56 -20.90
CA GLU A 540 11.16 -29.83 -20.67
C GLU A 540 12.08 -28.95 -21.53
N GLN A 541 11.57 -28.35 -22.58
CA GLN A 541 12.39 -27.86 -23.69
C GLN A 541 12.92 -26.45 -23.55
N ASN A 542 12.43 -25.63 -22.63
CA ASN A 542 12.91 -24.28 -22.51
C ASN A 542 13.26 -23.92 -21.07
N ASP A 543 14.31 -23.21 -20.96
CA ASP A 543 15.11 -22.90 -19.81
C ASP A 543 14.38 -22.41 -18.57
N ILE A 544 13.14 -21.93 -18.67
CA ILE A 544 12.35 -21.44 -17.53
C ILE A 544 10.93 -22.01 -17.66
N GLY A 545 10.55 -22.97 -16.82
CA GLY A 545 9.17 -23.48 -16.72
C GLY A 545 8.21 -22.46 -16.10
N LEU A 546 6.97 -22.86 -15.81
CA LEU A 546 6.05 -22.05 -14.99
C LEU A 546 6.24 -22.40 -13.51
N PRO A 547 6.07 -21.42 -12.60
CA PRO A 547 6.01 -21.71 -11.17
C PRO A 547 4.69 -22.40 -10.80
N ILE A 548 4.69 -23.12 -9.68
CA ILE A 548 3.51 -23.82 -9.16
C ILE A 548 2.35 -22.84 -8.93
N ASP A 549 2.63 -21.64 -8.48
CA ASP A 549 1.65 -20.56 -8.27
C ASP A 549 0.82 -20.23 -9.52
N SER A 550 1.41 -20.35 -10.71
CA SER A 550 0.70 -20.10 -11.97
C SER A 550 -0.48 -21.07 -12.19
N LEU A 551 -0.40 -22.28 -11.64
CA LEU A 551 -1.47 -23.27 -11.71
C LEU A 551 -2.68 -22.89 -10.87
N SER A 552 -2.48 -22.06 -9.87
CA SER A 552 -3.52 -21.57 -8.97
C SER A 552 -4.16 -20.24 -9.41
N SER A 553 -3.64 -19.62 -10.47
CA SER A 553 -4.07 -18.29 -10.95
C SER A 553 -4.10 -17.21 -9.84
N GLY A 554 -3.19 -17.31 -8.85
CA GLY A 554 -3.11 -16.39 -7.71
C GLY A 554 -4.07 -16.70 -6.56
N ASP A 555 -4.86 -17.76 -6.62
CA ASP A 555 -5.70 -18.24 -5.52
C ASP A 555 -4.93 -19.25 -4.68
N TYR A 556 -4.48 -18.86 -3.51
CA TYR A 556 -3.64 -19.71 -2.68
C TYR A 556 -4.36 -20.88 -2.01
N ASN A 557 -5.67 -20.89 -1.91
CA ASN A 557 -6.41 -22.09 -1.55
C ASN A 557 -6.28 -23.13 -2.66
N LYS A 558 -6.36 -22.69 -3.92
CA LYS A 558 -6.07 -23.55 -5.10
C LYS A 558 -4.60 -23.95 -5.18
N TYR A 559 -3.69 -23.16 -4.62
CA TYR A 559 -2.27 -23.50 -4.57
C TYR A 559 -2.00 -24.83 -3.86
N ILE A 560 -2.57 -25.02 -2.67
CA ILE A 560 -2.45 -26.30 -1.94
C ILE A 560 -3.09 -27.44 -2.72
N HIS A 561 -4.23 -27.21 -3.38
CA HIS A 561 -4.83 -28.20 -4.29
C HIS A 561 -3.92 -28.53 -5.46
N SER A 562 -3.32 -27.54 -6.12
CA SER A 562 -2.38 -27.74 -7.23
C SER A 562 -1.16 -28.54 -6.78
N LEU A 563 -0.64 -28.22 -5.60
CA LEU A 563 0.49 -28.94 -5.01
C LEU A 563 0.12 -30.42 -4.73
N LYS A 564 -1.02 -30.67 -4.11
CA LYS A 564 -1.53 -32.04 -3.91
C LYS A 564 -1.74 -32.78 -5.23
N TYR A 565 -2.26 -32.09 -6.24
CA TYR A 565 -2.46 -32.66 -7.58
C TYR A 565 -1.16 -33.04 -8.25
N LEU A 566 -0.13 -32.20 -8.16
CA LEU A 566 1.21 -32.52 -8.66
C LEU A 566 1.85 -33.71 -7.93
N LEU A 567 1.62 -33.82 -6.61
CA LEU A 567 2.21 -34.90 -5.79
C LEU A 567 1.50 -36.25 -5.91
N TYR A 568 0.18 -36.25 -6.13
CA TYR A 568 -0.63 -37.46 -6.05
C TYR A 568 -1.52 -37.72 -7.28
N GLY A 569 -1.62 -36.76 -8.19
CA GLY A 569 -2.46 -36.88 -9.38
C GLY A 569 -1.88 -37.85 -10.41
N ASN A 570 -2.78 -38.50 -11.15
CA ASN A 570 -2.39 -39.40 -12.21
C ASN A 570 -1.67 -38.64 -13.34
N ASN A 571 -0.53 -39.16 -13.79
CA ASN A 571 0.30 -38.59 -14.85
C ASN A 571 0.81 -37.15 -14.56
N GLN A 572 0.89 -36.77 -13.30
CA GLN A 572 1.45 -35.49 -12.88
C GLN A 572 2.81 -35.71 -12.22
N ALA A 573 3.58 -34.62 -12.09
CA ALA A 573 4.85 -34.65 -11.37
C ALA A 573 5.22 -33.26 -10.87
N LEU A 574 5.79 -33.20 -9.65
CA LEU A 574 6.44 -32.03 -9.11
C LEU A 574 7.94 -32.14 -9.38
N TYR A 575 8.46 -31.23 -10.21
CA TYR A 575 9.87 -31.21 -10.57
C TYR A 575 10.67 -30.31 -9.64
N ALA A 576 11.55 -30.92 -8.85
CA ALA A 576 12.40 -30.19 -7.91
C ALA A 576 13.84 -29.92 -8.44
N GLY A 577 14.15 -30.43 -9.65
CA GLY A 577 15.45 -30.24 -10.27
C GLY A 577 16.56 -31.08 -9.65
N GLN A 578 17.79 -30.61 -9.79
CA GLN A 578 18.97 -31.37 -9.42
C GLN A 578 19.25 -31.37 -7.92
N VAL A 579 19.72 -32.50 -7.38
CA VAL A 579 20.21 -32.62 -6.01
C VAL A 579 21.63 -32.06 -5.89
N MET A 580 21.85 -31.16 -4.96
CA MET A 580 23.14 -30.55 -4.65
C MET A 580 23.75 -31.22 -3.42
N TYR A 581 25.02 -31.69 -3.52
CA TYR A 581 25.73 -32.32 -2.43
C TYR A 581 26.71 -31.37 -1.74
N ASN A 582 26.93 -31.60 -0.46
CA ASN A 582 28.02 -31.03 0.35
C ASN A 582 28.03 -29.52 0.45
N SER A 583 26.90 -28.90 0.71
CA SER A 583 26.87 -27.51 1.10
C SER A 583 26.25 -27.36 2.48
N THR A 584 27.10 -27.39 3.49
CA THR A 584 26.71 -26.87 4.81
C THR A 584 26.74 -25.36 4.75
N TYR A 585 25.57 -24.76 4.64
CA TYR A 585 25.42 -23.31 4.78
C TYR A 585 25.17 -22.96 6.24
N LYS A 586 25.58 -21.75 6.64
CA LYS A 586 25.34 -21.27 8.00
C LYS A 586 23.88 -20.88 8.22
N LYS A 587 23.18 -20.50 7.14
CA LYS A 587 21.76 -20.12 7.18
C LYS A 587 21.03 -20.65 5.94
N TYR A 588 19.75 -20.92 6.11
CA TYR A 588 18.84 -21.39 5.07
C TYR A 588 17.60 -20.52 5.02
N VAL A 589 17.15 -20.19 3.82
CA VAL A 589 15.90 -19.46 3.58
C VAL A 589 14.98 -20.36 2.76
N PRO A 590 14.00 -21.03 3.37
CA PRO A 590 13.04 -21.83 2.63
C PRO A 590 12.09 -20.93 1.84
N ASP A 591 11.81 -21.32 0.59
CA ASP A 591 10.71 -20.74 -0.16
C ASP A 591 9.37 -21.18 0.42
N ILE A 592 8.33 -20.35 0.21
CA ILE A 592 6.98 -20.68 0.69
C ILE A 592 6.46 -21.99 0.07
N SER A 593 6.85 -22.30 -1.17
CA SER A 593 6.52 -23.55 -1.86
C SER A 593 7.08 -24.77 -1.13
N THR A 594 8.30 -24.68 -0.60
CA THR A 594 8.92 -25.76 0.18
C THR A 594 8.24 -25.95 1.53
N ILE A 595 7.88 -24.84 2.21
CA ILE A 595 7.13 -24.92 3.47
C ILE A 595 5.76 -25.57 3.22
N ALA A 596 5.07 -25.17 2.16
CA ALA A 596 3.78 -25.75 1.77
C ALA A 596 3.91 -27.26 1.42
N LEU A 597 4.97 -27.63 0.70
CA LEU A 597 5.26 -29.01 0.37
C LEU A 597 5.44 -29.85 1.64
N LEU A 598 6.28 -29.41 2.58
CA LEU A 598 6.53 -30.12 3.83
C LEU A 598 5.29 -30.20 4.71
N ALA A 599 4.50 -29.12 4.78
CA ALA A 599 3.23 -29.14 5.51
C ALA A 599 2.23 -30.12 4.88
N THR A 600 2.14 -30.13 3.54
CA THR A 600 1.29 -31.09 2.78
C THR A 600 1.70 -32.54 2.99
N LEU A 601 2.99 -32.81 3.15
CA LEU A 601 3.54 -34.13 3.44
C LEU A 601 3.48 -34.50 4.95
N GLY A 602 3.08 -33.56 5.82
CA GLY A 602 3.13 -33.74 7.27
C GLY A 602 4.56 -33.95 7.80
N SER A 603 5.54 -33.30 7.21
CA SER A 603 6.96 -33.59 7.41
C SER A 603 7.79 -32.32 7.68
N LEU A 604 7.19 -31.29 8.32
CA LEU A 604 7.90 -30.07 8.71
C LEU A 604 9.02 -30.33 9.74
N ASP A 605 8.93 -31.40 10.50
CA ASP A 605 9.95 -31.89 11.45
C ASP A 605 11.29 -32.17 10.81
N ILE A 606 11.34 -32.42 9.51
CA ILE A 606 12.58 -32.66 8.78
C ILE A 606 13.55 -31.50 8.85
N ILE A 607 13.03 -30.29 8.88
CA ILE A 607 13.85 -29.07 8.96
C ILE A 607 13.99 -28.60 10.41
N ASP A 608 13.41 -29.29 11.40
CA ASP A 608 13.55 -28.92 12.82
C ASP A 608 15.01 -29.02 13.29
N GLU A 609 15.79 -29.96 12.79
CA GLU A 609 17.20 -30.09 13.12
C GLU A 609 18.05 -28.90 12.67
N ILE A 610 17.68 -28.26 11.57
CA ILE A 610 18.33 -27.05 11.05
C ILE A 610 17.56 -25.79 11.36
N LYS A 611 16.46 -25.88 12.13
CA LYS A 611 15.53 -24.77 12.38
C LYS A 611 16.22 -23.53 12.97
N LYS A 612 17.22 -23.72 13.82
CA LYS A 612 18.06 -22.63 14.38
C LYS A 612 18.85 -21.87 13.30
N ASP A 613 19.07 -22.50 12.14
CA ASP A 613 19.77 -21.93 11.02
C ASP A 613 18.82 -21.43 9.92
N ILE A 614 17.49 -21.56 10.15
CA ILE A 614 16.45 -21.08 9.24
C ILE A 614 16.08 -19.64 9.57
N VAL A 615 16.07 -18.80 8.56
CA VAL A 615 15.57 -17.42 8.61
C VAL A 615 14.51 -17.24 7.52
N ILE A 616 13.39 -16.65 7.85
CA ILE A 616 12.32 -16.39 6.90
C ILE A 616 12.03 -14.89 6.77
N PRO A 617 11.51 -14.43 5.62
CA PRO A 617 11.00 -13.06 5.52
C PRO A 617 9.84 -12.82 6.47
N GLN A 618 9.78 -11.65 7.09
CA GLN A 618 8.65 -11.26 7.94
C GLN A 618 7.31 -11.34 7.18
N SER A 619 7.31 -11.04 5.88
CA SER A 619 6.13 -11.13 5.01
C SER A 619 5.53 -12.54 4.92
N TYR A 620 6.30 -13.59 5.19
CA TYR A 620 5.77 -14.97 5.22
C TYR A 620 4.75 -15.16 6.33
N LEU A 621 5.04 -14.65 7.53
CA LEU A 621 4.12 -14.78 8.64
C LEU A 621 2.79 -14.08 8.34
N ASP A 622 2.85 -12.89 7.76
CA ASP A 622 1.66 -12.12 7.38
C ASP A 622 0.86 -12.85 6.28
N PHE A 623 1.56 -13.32 5.25
CA PHE A 623 0.97 -14.08 4.14
C PHE A 623 0.28 -15.35 4.62
N VAL A 624 0.97 -16.20 5.35
CA VAL A 624 0.43 -17.49 5.82
C VAL A 624 -0.72 -17.27 6.80
N LYS A 625 -0.64 -16.26 7.68
CA LYS A 625 -1.72 -15.93 8.61
C LYS A 625 -3.01 -15.56 7.92
N ILE A 626 -2.96 -14.77 6.85
CA ILE A 626 -4.15 -14.39 6.08
C ILE A 626 -4.81 -15.64 5.47
N HIS A 627 -4.02 -16.50 4.83
CA HIS A 627 -4.56 -17.71 4.19
C HIS A 627 -5.05 -18.74 5.21
N TYR A 628 -4.39 -18.87 6.35
CA TYR A 628 -4.89 -19.68 7.46
C TYR A 628 -6.25 -19.18 7.96
N LEU A 629 -6.38 -17.89 8.25
CA LEU A 629 -7.66 -17.34 8.71
C LEU A 629 -8.78 -17.48 7.66
N GLN A 630 -8.46 -17.25 6.37
CA GLN A 630 -9.41 -17.42 5.28
C GLN A 630 -9.86 -18.89 5.17
N SER A 631 -8.91 -19.84 5.09
CA SER A 631 -9.23 -21.27 4.96
C SER A 631 -10.01 -21.80 6.16
N LYS A 632 -9.77 -21.27 7.36
CA LYS A 632 -10.53 -21.59 8.55
C LYS A 632 -11.98 -21.07 8.48
N GLN A 633 -12.19 -19.87 7.95
CA GLN A 633 -13.53 -19.35 7.68
C GLN A 633 -14.25 -20.22 6.64
N ASP A 634 -13.59 -20.56 5.53
CA ASP A 634 -14.16 -21.38 4.46
C ASP A 634 -14.52 -22.80 4.96
N ALA A 635 -13.67 -23.41 5.80
CA ALA A 635 -13.93 -24.68 6.43
C ALA A 635 -15.14 -24.66 7.38
N ASN A 636 -15.30 -23.58 8.14
CA ASN A 636 -16.43 -23.40 9.06
C ASN A 636 -17.73 -23.09 8.33
N ALA A 637 -17.66 -22.36 7.21
CA ALA A 637 -18.83 -22.03 6.38
C ALA A 637 -19.30 -23.19 5.52
N ASN A 638 -18.62 -24.34 5.51
CA ASN A 638 -18.88 -25.49 4.63
C ASN A 638 -19.05 -25.08 3.16
N VAL A 639 -18.12 -24.26 2.68
CA VAL A 639 -18.15 -23.73 1.30
C VAL A 639 -18.14 -24.89 0.31
N THR A 640 -19.06 -24.86 -0.65
CA THR A 640 -19.10 -25.81 -1.76
C THR A 640 -18.78 -25.09 -3.07
N THR A 641 -17.97 -25.71 -3.89
CA THR A 641 -17.60 -25.21 -5.21
C THR A 641 -18.15 -26.11 -6.30
N LEU A 642 -18.78 -25.51 -7.31
CA LEU A 642 -19.19 -26.24 -8.52
C LEU A 642 -18.03 -26.25 -9.50
N SER A 643 -17.69 -27.40 -10.04
CA SER A 643 -16.72 -27.56 -11.13
C SER A 643 -17.23 -28.56 -12.17
N PHE A 644 -16.57 -28.66 -13.29
CA PHE A 644 -16.87 -29.67 -14.31
C PHE A 644 -15.72 -30.68 -14.38
N VAL A 645 -16.06 -31.96 -14.24
CA VAL A 645 -15.13 -33.08 -14.37
C VAL A 645 -15.64 -33.99 -15.48
N ASP A 646 -14.84 -34.23 -16.49
CA ASP A 646 -15.24 -35.00 -17.68
C ASP A 646 -16.57 -34.52 -18.29
N GLY A 647 -16.80 -33.21 -18.28
CA GLY A 647 -17.99 -32.56 -18.80
C GLY A 647 -19.24 -32.67 -17.93
N LYS A 648 -19.14 -33.23 -16.72
CA LYS A 648 -20.26 -33.37 -15.77
C LYS A 648 -20.11 -32.35 -14.64
N PRO A 649 -21.21 -31.66 -14.25
CA PRO A 649 -21.17 -30.77 -13.08
C PRO A 649 -20.91 -31.59 -11.82
N THR A 650 -19.91 -31.22 -11.07
CA THR A 650 -19.49 -31.89 -9.82
C THR A 650 -19.38 -30.86 -8.73
N MET A 651 -20.06 -31.11 -7.60
CA MET A 651 -19.97 -30.29 -6.40
C MET A 651 -18.83 -30.81 -5.53
N TYR A 652 -17.94 -29.92 -5.14
CA TYR A 652 -16.86 -30.20 -4.20
C TYR A 652 -17.09 -29.43 -2.91
N GLU A 653 -17.07 -30.14 -1.79
CA GLU A 653 -16.98 -29.51 -0.47
C GLU A 653 -15.56 -29.01 -0.22
N PHE A 654 -15.43 -27.97 0.56
CA PHE A 654 -14.12 -27.45 0.95
C PHE A 654 -13.32 -28.54 1.69
N ASP A 655 -12.12 -28.80 1.20
CA ASP A 655 -11.22 -29.79 1.84
C ASP A 655 -10.65 -29.18 3.14
N LYS A 656 -11.17 -29.59 4.28
CA LYS A 656 -10.74 -29.11 5.60
C LYS A 656 -9.25 -29.31 5.88
N SER A 657 -8.63 -30.29 5.23
CA SER A 657 -7.19 -30.52 5.34
C SER A 657 -6.35 -29.34 4.81
N ILE A 658 -6.93 -28.46 3.98
CA ILE A 658 -6.28 -27.23 3.52
C ILE A 658 -6.09 -26.26 4.68
N SER A 659 -7.11 -26.11 5.53
CA SER A 659 -7.00 -25.27 6.73
C SER A 659 -5.96 -25.82 7.70
N GLU A 660 -5.87 -27.14 7.85
CA GLU A 660 -4.86 -27.78 8.68
C GLU A 660 -3.42 -27.55 8.12
N ILE A 661 -3.26 -27.61 6.79
CA ILE A 661 -1.96 -27.32 6.14
C ILE A 661 -1.54 -25.87 6.39
N TRP A 662 -2.47 -24.91 6.23
CA TRP A 662 -2.19 -23.50 6.50
C TRP A 662 -1.87 -23.25 7.99
N GLU A 663 -2.53 -23.95 8.91
CA GLU A 663 -2.23 -23.89 10.34
C GLU A 663 -0.82 -24.36 10.63
N LEU A 664 -0.41 -25.52 10.10
CA LEU A 664 0.95 -26.04 10.22
C LEU A 664 2.00 -25.07 9.65
N MET A 665 1.73 -24.47 8.50
CA MET A 665 2.61 -23.45 7.91
C MET A 665 2.70 -22.21 8.81
N TYR A 666 1.59 -21.76 9.39
CA TYR A 666 1.56 -20.62 10.28
C TYR A 666 2.39 -20.87 11.56
N ASP A 667 2.20 -22.00 12.22
CA ASP A 667 2.93 -22.38 13.43
C ASP A 667 4.43 -22.50 13.15
N PHE A 668 4.80 -23.09 12.01
CA PHE A 668 6.18 -23.15 11.57
C PHE A 668 6.78 -21.75 11.36
N CYS A 669 6.14 -20.90 10.57
CA CYS A 669 6.62 -19.53 10.32
C CYS A 669 6.66 -18.68 11.60
N PHE A 670 5.69 -18.89 12.52
CA PHE A 670 5.68 -18.21 13.80
C PHE A 670 6.90 -18.56 14.65
N SER A 671 7.36 -19.80 14.59
CA SER A 671 8.49 -20.31 15.39
C SER A 671 9.87 -20.02 14.80
N CYS A 672 9.98 -19.65 13.51
CA CYS A 672 11.26 -19.33 12.85
C CYS A 672 11.77 -17.93 13.21
N GLU A 673 13.11 -17.73 13.07
CA GLU A 673 13.72 -16.40 13.04
C GLU A 673 13.18 -15.62 11.83
N LYS A 674 12.75 -14.39 12.04
CA LYS A 674 12.16 -13.53 11.02
C LYS A 674 13.01 -12.30 10.75
N GLU A 675 13.14 -11.93 9.49
CA GLU A 675 13.86 -10.74 9.10
C GLU A 675 13.08 -9.94 8.06
N THR A 676 13.11 -8.63 8.18
CA THR A 676 12.48 -7.73 7.19
C THR A 676 13.36 -7.62 5.95
N VAL A 677 12.70 -7.65 4.80
CA VAL A 677 13.30 -7.41 3.48
C VAL A 677 12.90 -6.02 3.04
N SER A 678 13.89 -5.19 2.77
CA SER A 678 13.67 -3.85 2.21
C SER A 678 13.42 -3.94 0.71
N ASN A 679 12.80 -2.91 0.17
CA ASN A 679 12.62 -2.85 -1.27
C ASN A 679 13.96 -2.81 -2.04
N GLN A 680 15.05 -2.21 -1.49
CA GLN A 680 16.40 -2.25 -2.10
C GLN A 680 16.90 -3.65 -2.28
N GLU A 681 16.65 -4.48 -1.31
CA GLU A 681 17.01 -5.88 -1.37
C GLU A 681 16.20 -6.60 -2.45
N ARG A 682 14.93 -6.24 -2.63
CA ARG A 682 14.06 -6.74 -3.71
C ARG A 682 14.54 -6.27 -5.10
N ILE A 683 14.74 -4.97 -5.27
CA ILE A 683 15.19 -4.35 -6.52
C ILE A 683 16.57 -4.86 -6.94
N ALA A 684 17.44 -5.13 -5.97
CA ALA A 684 18.74 -5.75 -6.24
C ALA A 684 18.63 -7.16 -6.85
N CYS A 685 17.45 -7.78 -6.83
CA CYS A 685 17.16 -9.09 -7.42
C CYS A 685 16.86 -8.98 -8.91
N ASN A 686 17.88 -8.68 -9.72
CA ASN A 686 17.78 -8.71 -11.18
C ASN A 686 18.17 -10.07 -11.71
N VAL A 687 17.35 -10.61 -12.62
CA VAL A 687 17.57 -11.93 -13.20
C VAL A 687 18.73 -11.87 -14.22
N ASP A 688 18.80 -10.79 -15.00
CA ASP A 688 19.77 -10.70 -16.10
C ASP A 688 20.04 -9.21 -16.50
N GLY A 689 20.48 -8.39 -15.57
CA GLY A 689 20.87 -6.99 -15.83
C GLY A 689 19.75 -6.03 -16.28
N ASN A 690 18.79 -6.52 -17.08
CA ASN A 690 17.68 -5.73 -17.62
C ASN A 690 16.29 -6.22 -17.16
N LEU A 691 16.18 -7.43 -16.64
CA LEU A 691 14.91 -8.01 -16.20
C LEU A 691 14.89 -8.08 -14.67
N SER A 692 14.08 -7.25 -14.04
CA SER A 692 13.84 -7.33 -12.61
C SER A 692 12.94 -8.52 -12.30
N LEU A 693 13.27 -9.26 -11.25
CA LEU A 693 12.45 -10.39 -10.80
C LEU A 693 11.04 -9.92 -10.40
N GLU A 694 10.92 -8.73 -9.82
CA GLU A 694 9.65 -8.12 -9.48
C GLU A 694 8.72 -7.95 -10.70
N LYS A 695 9.22 -7.38 -11.80
CA LYS A 695 8.43 -7.23 -13.04
C LYS A 695 7.98 -8.59 -13.59
N LEU A 696 8.82 -9.60 -13.45
CA LEU A 696 8.49 -10.94 -13.88
C LEU A 696 7.37 -11.53 -13.02
N LEU A 697 7.44 -11.40 -11.69
CA LEU A 697 6.40 -11.87 -10.79
C LEU A 697 5.07 -11.15 -11.01
N VAL A 698 5.08 -9.83 -11.15
CA VAL A 698 3.88 -9.03 -11.46
C VAL A 698 3.26 -9.45 -12.80
N GLY A 699 4.10 -9.68 -13.83
CA GLY A 699 3.63 -10.13 -15.15
C GLY A 699 2.93 -11.48 -15.10
N PHE A 700 3.37 -12.38 -14.25
CA PHE A 700 2.76 -13.69 -14.03
C PHE A 700 1.70 -13.71 -12.91
N LYS A 701 1.39 -12.56 -12.29
CA LYS A 701 0.47 -12.45 -11.14
C LYS A 701 0.88 -13.34 -9.96
N LEU A 702 2.17 -13.46 -9.70
CA LEU A 702 2.72 -14.27 -8.61
C LEU A 702 2.90 -13.45 -7.34
N SER A 703 2.94 -14.12 -6.20
CA SER A 703 3.16 -13.46 -4.92
C SER A 703 4.57 -12.91 -4.78
N MET A 704 4.68 -11.74 -4.19
CA MET A 704 5.95 -11.08 -3.87
C MET A 704 6.72 -11.81 -2.75
N VAL A 705 6.12 -12.74 -2.03
CA VAL A 705 6.80 -13.50 -0.96
C VAL A 705 7.98 -14.32 -1.48
N HIS A 706 7.92 -14.81 -2.72
CA HIS A 706 9.04 -15.50 -3.37
C HIS A 706 10.24 -14.57 -3.59
N LEU A 707 9.97 -13.32 -4.00
CA LEU A 707 11.01 -12.31 -4.14
C LEU A 707 11.66 -12.00 -2.79
N ASP A 708 10.87 -11.91 -1.74
CA ASP A 708 11.37 -11.67 -0.38
C ASP A 708 12.32 -12.80 0.08
N ALA A 709 11.99 -14.05 -0.21
CA ALA A 709 12.87 -15.17 0.10
C ALA A 709 14.21 -15.10 -0.67
N ILE A 710 14.16 -14.80 -1.94
CA ILE A 710 15.36 -14.67 -2.79
C ILE A 710 16.21 -13.48 -2.31
N ALA A 711 15.58 -12.34 -2.02
CA ALA A 711 16.26 -11.16 -1.52
C ALA A 711 16.90 -11.40 -0.15
N LEU A 712 16.18 -12.04 0.78
CA LEU A 712 16.71 -12.41 2.09
C LEU A 712 17.88 -13.41 1.97
N THR A 713 17.77 -14.39 1.07
CA THR A 713 18.84 -15.35 0.83
C THR A 713 20.13 -14.64 0.41
N ARG A 714 20.02 -13.67 -0.49
CA ARG A 714 21.16 -12.87 -0.95
C ARG A 714 21.73 -12.00 0.18
N LYS A 715 20.87 -11.33 0.96
CA LYS A 715 21.25 -10.50 2.09
C LYS A 715 22.03 -11.28 3.13
N GLN A 716 21.56 -12.47 3.48
CA GLN A 716 22.17 -13.33 4.50
C GLN A 716 23.32 -14.19 3.99
N ASN A 717 23.63 -14.16 2.70
CA ASN A 717 24.53 -15.10 2.06
C ASN A 717 24.19 -16.56 2.42
N ALA A 718 22.90 -16.87 2.41
CA ALA A 718 22.29 -18.14 2.81
C ALA A 718 22.11 -19.07 1.60
N ALA A 719 21.64 -20.29 1.85
CA ALA A 719 21.12 -21.16 0.79
C ALA A 719 19.60 -21.00 0.66
N PHE A 720 19.15 -20.80 -0.55
CA PHE A 720 17.73 -20.81 -0.91
C PHE A 720 17.22 -22.25 -0.97
N VAL A 721 16.27 -22.60 -0.11
CA VAL A 721 15.66 -23.94 -0.12
C VAL A 721 14.36 -23.86 -0.90
N CYS A 722 14.35 -24.43 -2.10
CA CYS A 722 13.20 -24.34 -2.99
C CYS A 722 12.98 -25.63 -3.77
N ASP A 723 11.73 -26.07 -3.84
CA ASP A 723 11.29 -27.26 -4.56
C ASP A 723 10.53 -26.91 -5.85
N ASP A 724 10.28 -25.63 -6.08
CA ASP A 724 9.78 -25.12 -7.36
C ASP A 724 10.94 -24.91 -8.33
N LEU A 725 10.92 -25.67 -9.45
CA LEU A 725 12.00 -25.63 -10.44
C LEU A 725 12.19 -24.25 -11.07
N PHE A 726 11.10 -23.48 -11.25
CA PHE A 726 11.15 -22.13 -11.79
C PHE A 726 12.02 -21.21 -10.91
N PHE A 727 11.73 -21.11 -9.62
CA PHE A 727 12.49 -20.26 -8.71
C PHE A 727 13.90 -20.77 -8.47
N ARG A 728 14.13 -22.08 -8.55
CA ARG A 728 15.48 -22.63 -8.51
C ARG A 728 16.32 -22.24 -9.71
N LYS A 729 15.76 -22.28 -10.92
CA LYS A 729 16.46 -21.83 -12.14
C LYS A 729 16.77 -20.34 -12.07
N ILE A 730 15.81 -19.52 -11.65
CA ILE A 730 16.02 -18.08 -11.45
C ILE A 730 17.13 -17.82 -10.43
N SER A 731 17.09 -18.45 -9.26
CA SER A 731 18.15 -18.29 -8.26
C SER A 731 19.52 -18.71 -8.78
N THR A 732 19.59 -19.73 -9.63
CA THR A 732 20.83 -20.18 -10.29
C THR A 732 21.35 -19.13 -11.28
N ILE A 733 20.48 -18.55 -12.11
CA ILE A 733 20.84 -17.44 -13.01
C ILE A 733 21.37 -16.25 -12.20
N MET A 734 20.76 -15.95 -11.08
CA MET A 734 21.18 -14.88 -10.16
C MET A 734 22.42 -15.24 -9.35
N LYS A 735 23.02 -16.42 -9.55
CA LYS A 735 24.18 -16.95 -8.81
C LYS A 735 23.93 -17.08 -7.31
N ILE A 736 22.68 -17.33 -6.91
CA ILE A 736 22.30 -17.59 -5.53
C ILE A 736 22.38 -19.10 -5.29
N ALA A 737 23.03 -19.49 -4.19
CA ALA A 737 23.09 -20.89 -3.77
C ALA A 737 21.69 -21.42 -3.48
N ASN A 738 21.31 -22.54 -4.11
CA ASN A 738 19.99 -23.12 -3.89
C ASN A 738 20.07 -24.65 -3.71
N VAL A 739 19.17 -25.17 -2.92
CA VAL A 739 19.02 -26.60 -2.64
C VAL A 739 17.54 -26.97 -2.63
N ASN A 740 17.20 -28.22 -2.94
CA ASN A 740 15.84 -28.74 -2.72
C ASN A 740 15.78 -29.54 -1.40
N ILE A 741 14.58 -29.85 -0.96
CA ILE A 741 14.38 -30.56 0.31
C ILE A 741 14.99 -31.97 0.29
N ALA A 742 14.99 -32.63 -0.88
CA ALA A 742 15.61 -33.94 -1.04
C ALA A 742 17.13 -33.88 -0.76
N SER A 743 17.81 -32.80 -1.18
CA SER A 743 19.23 -32.57 -0.88
C SER A 743 19.49 -32.41 0.61
N LEU A 744 18.63 -31.65 1.32
CA LEU A 744 18.75 -31.50 2.76
C LEU A 744 18.49 -32.80 3.50
N ALA A 745 17.41 -33.50 3.13
CA ALA A 745 17.06 -34.77 3.74
C ALA A 745 18.17 -35.81 3.54
N TYR A 746 18.79 -35.84 2.36
CA TYR A 746 19.93 -36.70 2.08
C TYR A 746 21.14 -36.35 2.97
N SER A 747 21.50 -35.08 3.04
CA SER A 747 22.63 -34.62 3.86
C SER A 747 22.42 -34.89 5.34
N ALA A 748 21.18 -34.88 5.82
CA ALA A 748 20.79 -35.19 7.18
C ALA A 748 20.47 -36.69 7.40
N SER A 749 20.70 -37.57 6.40
CA SER A 749 20.38 -38.99 6.44
C SER A 749 18.93 -39.33 6.83
N LYS A 750 17.97 -38.50 6.40
CA LYS A 750 16.53 -38.66 6.66
C LYS A 750 15.89 -39.63 5.68
N TRP A 751 16.28 -40.90 5.76
CA TRP A 751 15.88 -41.94 4.81
C TRP A 751 14.39 -42.22 4.79
N ASP A 752 13.71 -42.20 5.94
CA ASP A 752 12.25 -42.41 6.00
C ASP A 752 11.47 -41.31 5.27
N PHE A 753 11.93 -40.08 5.33
CA PHE A 753 11.37 -39.00 4.56
C PHE A 753 11.59 -39.19 3.06
N LEU A 754 12.83 -39.45 2.64
CA LEU A 754 13.12 -39.71 1.22
C LEU A 754 12.29 -40.86 0.69
N LEU A 755 12.05 -41.86 1.53
CA LEU A 755 11.16 -42.95 1.22
C LEU A 755 9.70 -42.52 1.08
N ASN A 756 9.18 -41.70 1.98
CA ASN A 756 7.82 -41.16 1.87
C ASN A 756 7.70 -40.27 0.63
N LEU A 757 8.71 -39.48 0.35
CA LEU A 757 8.76 -38.63 -0.83
C LEU A 757 8.73 -39.46 -2.12
N SER A 758 9.38 -40.64 -2.16
CA SER A 758 9.38 -41.55 -3.29
C SER A 758 8.00 -42.17 -3.58
N LYS A 759 7.07 -42.16 -2.66
CA LYS A 759 5.68 -42.61 -2.83
C LYS A 759 4.81 -41.59 -3.54
N THR A 760 5.30 -40.37 -3.68
CA THR A 760 4.63 -39.27 -4.39
C THR A 760 5.20 -39.13 -5.79
N ASN A 761 4.63 -38.20 -6.55
CA ASN A 761 5.13 -37.84 -7.88
C ASN A 761 6.23 -36.76 -7.83
N TYR A 762 6.91 -36.61 -6.69
CA TYR A 762 8.06 -35.72 -6.58
C TYR A 762 9.26 -36.27 -7.34
N ILE A 763 9.81 -35.47 -8.25
CA ILE A 763 10.93 -35.87 -9.11
C ILE A 763 12.13 -34.96 -8.89
N TYR A 764 13.28 -35.55 -8.63
CA TYR A 764 14.56 -34.88 -8.60
C TYR A 764 15.59 -35.61 -9.46
N VAL A 765 16.57 -34.90 -10.00
CA VAL A 765 17.57 -35.49 -10.93
C VAL A 765 18.93 -35.60 -10.23
N PRO A 766 19.51 -36.79 -10.10
CA PRO A 766 20.88 -36.96 -9.65
C PRO A 766 21.87 -36.55 -10.75
N ILE A 767 22.93 -35.77 -10.44
CA ILE A 767 23.83 -35.17 -11.46
C ILE A 767 25.09 -35.93 -11.73
N ARG A 768 25.59 -36.84 -10.84
CA ARG A 768 26.94 -37.44 -10.96
C ARG A 768 26.97 -38.93 -10.64
N ALA A 769 28.08 -39.60 -11.01
CA ALA A 769 28.34 -41.00 -10.65
C ALA A 769 28.28 -41.27 -9.12
N ARG A 770 28.55 -40.29 -8.28
CA ARG A 770 28.27 -40.30 -6.83
C ARG A 770 26.79 -40.49 -6.51
N ASP A 771 25.93 -39.96 -7.37
CA ASP A 771 24.47 -40.02 -7.21
C ASP A 771 23.95 -41.41 -7.44
N ASN A 772 24.64 -42.19 -8.33
CA ASN A 772 24.41 -43.63 -8.50
C ASN A 772 24.79 -44.42 -7.25
N ASN A 773 25.82 -43.98 -6.50
CA ASN A 773 26.17 -44.61 -5.22
C ASN A 773 25.16 -44.25 -4.14
N MET A 774 24.65 -43.02 -4.14
CA MET A 774 23.56 -42.57 -3.29
C MET A 774 22.27 -43.36 -3.54
N MET A 775 21.91 -43.52 -4.80
CA MET A 775 20.74 -44.34 -5.15
C MET A 775 20.96 -45.80 -4.75
N LYS A 776 22.18 -46.30 -4.88
CA LYS A 776 22.54 -47.64 -4.39
C LYS A 776 22.47 -47.72 -2.85
N GLU A 777 22.91 -46.71 -2.16
CA GLU A 777 22.86 -46.64 -0.71
C GLU A 777 21.43 -46.49 -0.20
N LEU A 778 20.61 -45.65 -0.88
CA LEU A 778 19.17 -45.52 -0.63
C LEU A 778 18.47 -46.87 -0.84
N ILE A 779 18.73 -47.52 -1.99
CA ILE A 779 18.23 -48.86 -2.32
C ILE A 779 18.69 -49.88 -1.26
N HIS A 780 19.96 -49.85 -0.90
CA HIS A 780 20.52 -50.77 0.11
C HIS A 780 19.84 -50.57 1.48
N ASN A 781 19.67 -49.34 1.91
CA ASN A 781 19.01 -49.03 3.18
C ASN A 781 17.50 -49.37 3.15
N LEU A 782 16.84 -49.16 2.00
CA LEU A 782 15.45 -49.58 1.77
C LEU A 782 15.30 -51.11 1.75
N MET A 783 16.28 -51.82 1.22
CA MET A 783 16.29 -53.30 1.13
C MET A 783 16.55 -53.98 2.47
N ASN A 784 17.26 -53.32 3.35
CA ASN A 784 17.58 -53.82 4.70
C ASN A 784 16.50 -53.51 5.76
N GLY A 785 15.48 -52.73 5.45
CA GLY A 785 14.37 -52.44 6.34
C GLY A 785 13.24 -53.48 6.26
N GLU A 786 12.47 -53.66 7.35
CA GLU A 786 11.41 -54.68 7.46
C GLU A 786 10.22 -54.50 6.48
N LYS A 787 10.15 -53.43 5.69
CA LYS A 787 9.01 -53.10 4.80
C LYS A 787 9.31 -53.33 3.31
N LYS A 788 9.98 -54.39 2.99
CA LYS A 788 10.48 -54.72 1.64
C LYS A 788 9.46 -54.75 0.50
N LYS A 789 8.20 -55.08 0.71
CA LYS A 789 7.23 -55.42 -0.35
C LYS A 789 6.48 -54.21 -0.95
N LEU A 790 6.27 -53.12 -0.22
CA LEU A 790 5.49 -51.97 -0.66
C LEU A 790 6.30 -50.97 -1.53
N TYR A 791 7.62 -51.00 -1.43
CA TYR A 791 8.50 -49.98 -2.00
C TYR A 791 9.09 -50.30 -3.37
N TYR A 792 9.02 -51.54 -3.79
CA TYR A 792 9.61 -51.98 -5.06
C TYR A 792 8.97 -51.30 -6.28
N GLY A 793 7.65 -51.11 -6.29
CA GLY A 793 6.92 -50.51 -7.38
C GLY A 793 7.19 -49.01 -7.54
N SER A 794 7.25 -48.28 -6.44
CA SER A 794 7.51 -46.83 -6.43
C SER A 794 8.97 -46.50 -6.76
N LEU A 795 9.90 -47.31 -6.27
CA LEU A 795 11.31 -47.18 -6.56
C LEU A 795 11.62 -47.52 -8.03
N ILE A 796 11.02 -48.58 -8.60
CA ILE A 796 11.11 -48.93 -10.01
C ILE A 796 10.52 -47.82 -10.89
N ASN A 797 9.37 -47.26 -10.52
CA ASN A 797 8.77 -46.12 -11.22
C ASN A 797 9.66 -44.88 -11.18
N MET A 798 10.25 -44.57 -10.01
CA MET A 798 11.20 -43.46 -9.87
C MET A 798 12.46 -43.67 -10.66
N MET A 799 13.01 -44.89 -10.65
CA MET A 799 14.16 -45.26 -11.46
C MET A 799 13.83 -45.23 -12.97
N GLN A 800 12.68 -45.73 -13.39
CA GLN A 800 12.24 -45.65 -14.78
C GLN A 800 12.04 -44.20 -15.25
N LYS A 801 11.43 -43.34 -14.42
CA LYS A 801 11.28 -41.92 -14.73
C LYS A 801 12.64 -41.21 -14.78
N ALA A 802 13.53 -41.46 -13.82
CA ALA A 802 14.89 -40.92 -13.84
C ALA A 802 15.68 -41.38 -15.04
N TRP A 803 15.59 -42.69 -15.43
CA TRP A 803 16.22 -43.25 -16.61
C TRP A 803 15.65 -42.69 -17.91
N LEU A 804 14.32 -42.50 -18.02
CA LEU A 804 13.68 -41.90 -19.16
C LEU A 804 14.14 -40.45 -19.34
N ASN A 805 14.31 -39.69 -18.25
CA ASN A 805 14.84 -38.34 -18.29
C ASN A 805 16.31 -38.29 -18.69
N ILE A 806 17.13 -39.22 -18.19
CA ILE A 806 18.54 -39.34 -18.60
C ILE A 806 18.63 -39.72 -20.10
N ILE A 807 17.83 -40.64 -20.58
CA ILE A 807 17.80 -41.05 -21.98
C ILE A 807 17.36 -39.90 -22.89
N LYS A 808 16.30 -39.13 -22.49
CA LYS A 808 15.86 -37.97 -23.24
C LYS A 808 16.92 -36.85 -23.25
N THR A 809 17.61 -36.64 -22.13
CA THR A 809 18.70 -35.64 -22.05
C THR A 809 19.89 -36.03 -22.92
N LEU A 810 20.17 -37.32 -22.99
CA LEU A 810 21.24 -37.87 -23.89
C LEU A 810 20.84 -37.78 -25.36
N GLN A 811 19.58 -38.06 -25.71
CA GLN A 811 19.07 -37.93 -27.08
C GLN A 811 18.96 -36.48 -27.57
N ASN A 812 18.80 -35.53 -26.69
CA ASN A 812 18.77 -34.10 -27.05
C ASN A 812 20.16 -33.46 -27.11
N ASN A 813 21.20 -34.15 -26.69
CA ASN A 813 22.61 -33.71 -26.79
C ASN A 813 23.40 -34.39 -27.93
N GLU A 814 22.77 -35.26 -28.70
CA GLU A 814 23.20 -35.73 -30.03
C GLU A 814 22.45 -34.89 -31.12
#